data_7115e073b990a99bd2ca452f298a535f
#
_entry.id   7115e073b990a99bd2ca452f298a535f
#
_cell.length_a   1.000
_cell.length_b   1.000
_cell.length_c   1.000
_cell.angle_alpha   90.00
_cell.angle_beta   90.00
_cell.angle_gamma   90.00
#
_symmetry.space_group_name_H-M   'P 1'
#
loop_
_entity.id
_entity.type
_entity.pdbx_description
1 polymer ?
#
loop_
_entity_poly.entity_id
_entity_poly.type
_entity_poly.pdbx_seq_one_letter_code
_entity_poly.pdbx_strand_id
1 'polypeptide(L)'
;ITGGYPANDPRATEGGIHEQFVRILSGIRRELDRTDAKDNPACWISGFYGSGKSSFAKLLGLALDGRKLPDGKSLADALLAQDHSYDAAKLGLAWQNLVRGIQPMAVVFDVGSKARDDEHIHAVAVREMQHRLGYSTTSNLVAEYELKLELEGLHSAFMDKVSAVHGKPWSQLKDSQLAEDYFSAAMHALQPDLFRDPMSWVDSRSGSRFEGKRSADEAVQAIEQMMTQRCPGRTLFIVVDEVSQYVHDDNDRLLALQSFVEALKQRMKGKIWLLATGQQKLEEGTGVASPILKLKDRFPPALRVHLGIANIRDVVHKRLLRKKKLLESDLKELFHAHRSELSLYAYRGDEISETDFVEVYPMLPGHIGLLLDITTGLRSRSTRTQGDSHAIRGLLQLLGDLFRERKLATYEVGRLITIDLIYDVLHSALDADVQMTISRALELCATQEHPLMARVVKAVAMLELVQDHQKTSAELIARSLYTHLGQPNQQPEIQQALDTLVGESLLGYSEKNGYKIESSAGQEWQRERDAYVPDAEKRSEKVAEILGLLLGDAERPSLQGMSIPWLALFSDDIRSKDVHIKDERKHTVVTIDFQLTKGAGAEEWVPKTASAAHRDRIVWVVGDTDALRTAADKLLRAARMIERYGDRPSSLSDEKQRLLIEERNRFDTAQRDLRDAVTAAFMGGGLYFRERARVPRDLGASFTAALSAIGNQVIGELYPHPTTFSV
;
A
#
# COMPACT_ATOMS: atom_id res chain seq x y z
N ILE A 1 9.41 -3.63 -26.76
CA ILE A 1 10.12 -4.26 -25.64
C ILE A 1 11.22 -3.31 -25.20
N THR A 2 11.32 -3.06 -23.91
CA THR A 2 12.30 -2.17 -23.29
C THR A 2 13.16 -2.94 -22.31
N GLY A 3 14.38 -2.45 -22.02
CA GLY A 3 15.33 -3.08 -21.13
C GLY A 3 16.72 -3.23 -21.72
N GLY A 4 17.48 -4.21 -21.26
CA GLY A 4 18.87 -4.41 -21.67
C GLY A 4 19.75 -3.23 -21.25
N TYR A 5 19.42 -2.59 -20.13
CA TYR A 5 20.10 -1.40 -19.66
C TYR A 5 21.58 -1.67 -19.37
N PRO A 6 22.48 -0.71 -19.64
CA PRO A 6 23.88 -0.80 -19.24
C PRO A 6 24.00 -0.99 -17.72
N ALA A 7 25.07 -1.65 -17.27
CA ALA A 7 25.26 -1.96 -15.85
C ALA A 7 25.33 -0.73 -14.93
N ASN A 8 25.62 0.44 -15.46
CA ASN A 8 25.64 1.72 -14.75
C ASN A 8 24.28 2.43 -14.72
N ASP A 9 23.26 1.92 -15.42
CA ASP A 9 21.90 2.46 -15.36
C ASP A 9 21.19 1.88 -14.12
N PRO A 10 20.60 2.71 -13.24
CA PRO A 10 19.87 2.23 -12.06
C PRO A 10 18.78 1.21 -12.38
N ARG A 11 18.18 1.29 -13.57
CA ARG A 11 17.16 0.35 -14.05
C ARG A 11 17.68 -1.05 -14.34
N ALA A 12 19.01 -1.22 -14.50
CA ALA A 12 19.61 -2.53 -14.73
C ALA A 12 19.40 -3.49 -13.56
N THR A 13 19.25 -2.99 -12.33
CA THR A 13 19.02 -3.79 -11.11
C THR A 13 17.62 -4.36 -11.04
N GLU A 14 16.62 -3.64 -11.56
CA GLU A 14 15.21 -4.07 -11.57
C GLU A 14 14.86 -4.96 -12.76
N GLY A 15 15.62 -4.89 -13.84
CA GLY A 15 15.39 -5.58 -15.08
C GLY A 15 14.19 -5.04 -15.87
N GLY A 16 14.37 -4.72 -17.14
CA GLY A 16 13.31 -4.31 -18.04
C GLY A 16 12.46 -5.49 -18.54
N ILE A 17 11.49 -5.21 -19.41
CA ILE A 17 10.64 -6.23 -20.05
C ILE A 17 11.50 -7.21 -20.86
N HIS A 18 12.59 -6.74 -21.48
CA HIS A 18 13.56 -7.56 -22.19
C HIS A 18 14.18 -8.63 -21.27
N GLU A 19 14.72 -8.23 -20.12
CA GLU A 19 15.34 -9.17 -19.18
C GLU A 19 14.34 -10.19 -18.66
N GLN A 20 13.10 -9.78 -18.45
CA GLN A 20 12.05 -10.69 -17.99
C GLN A 20 11.67 -11.73 -19.07
N PHE A 21 11.62 -11.35 -20.35
CA PHE A 21 11.46 -12.32 -21.43
C PHE A 21 12.67 -13.27 -21.53
N VAL A 22 13.89 -12.73 -21.52
CA VAL A 22 15.11 -13.56 -21.53
C VAL A 22 15.14 -14.52 -20.36
N ARG A 23 14.77 -14.07 -19.17
CA ARG A 23 14.74 -14.88 -17.94
C ARG A 23 13.79 -16.04 -18.06
N ILE A 24 12.54 -15.80 -18.49
CA ILE A 24 11.52 -16.86 -18.58
C ILE A 24 11.86 -17.87 -19.67
N LEU A 25 12.28 -17.41 -20.86
CA LEU A 25 12.65 -18.28 -21.98
C LEU A 25 13.86 -19.15 -21.63
N SER A 26 14.90 -18.55 -21.05
CA SER A 26 16.11 -19.26 -20.62
C SER A 26 15.84 -20.20 -19.44
N GLY A 27 14.94 -19.81 -18.53
CA GLY A 27 14.50 -20.64 -17.42
C GLY A 27 13.78 -21.89 -17.89
N ILE A 28 12.80 -21.75 -18.80
CA ILE A 28 12.07 -22.88 -19.39
C ILE A 28 13.06 -23.78 -20.15
N ARG A 29 13.97 -23.21 -20.96
CA ARG A 29 14.97 -23.99 -21.68
C ARG A 29 15.86 -24.79 -20.75
N ARG A 30 16.34 -24.19 -19.67
CA ARG A 30 17.18 -24.87 -18.66
C ARG A 30 16.48 -26.05 -18.02
N GLU A 31 15.19 -25.91 -17.70
CA GLU A 31 14.40 -27.03 -17.14
C GLU A 31 14.16 -28.14 -18.19
N LEU A 32 13.98 -27.78 -19.46
CA LEU A 32 13.86 -28.75 -20.56
C LEU A 32 15.15 -29.54 -20.81
N ASP A 33 16.33 -28.94 -20.56
CA ASP A 33 17.64 -29.58 -20.74
C ASP A 33 18.05 -30.47 -19.55
N ARG A 34 17.36 -30.40 -18.41
CA ARG A 34 17.67 -31.25 -17.26
C ARG A 34 17.41 -32.72 -17.60
N THR A 35 18.35 -33.56 -17.21
CA THR A 35 18.30 -35.04 -17.42
C THR A 35 17.63 -35.77 -16.26
N ASP A 36 17.73 -35.19 -15.06
CA ASP A 36 17.24 -35.73 -13.78
C ASP A 36 15.99 -34.95 -13.36
N ALA A 37 14.83 -35.48 -13.50
CA ALA A 37 13.55 -34.95 -13.10
C ALA A 37 13.25 -33.51 -13.62
N LYS A 38 12.42 -33.40 -14.64
CA LYS A 38 11.86 -32.13 -15.13
C LYS A 38 10.75 -31.68 -14.19
N ASP A 39 11.14 -31.16 -13.01
CA ASP A 39 10.26 -31.04 -11.86
C ASP A 39 9.46 -29.72 -11.76
N ASN A 40 9.70 -28.75 -12.65
CA ASN A 40 9.19 -27.40 -12.48
C ASN A 40 8.46 -26.85 -13.73
N PRO A 41 7.22 -27.31 -14.00
CA PRO A 41 6.52 -26.91 -15.23
C PRO A 41 5.72 -25.61 -15.06
N ALA A 42 5.94 -24.81 -14.02
CA ALA A 42 5.12 -23.65 -13.72
C ALA A 42 5.93 -22.34 -13.60
N CYS A 43 5.46 -21.32 -14.32
CA CYS A 43 6.01 -19.97 -14.31
C CYS A 43 5.02 -18.98 -13.66
N TRP A 44 5.55 -18.05 -12.84
CA TRP A 44 4.75 -17.01 -12.21
C TRP A 44 5.14 -15.63 -12.73
N ILE A 45 4.18 -14.92 -13.32
CA ILE A 45 4.36 -13.59 -13.86
C ILE A 45 3.62 -12.62 -12.98
N SER A 46 4.34 -11.88 -12.15
CA SER A 46 3.79 -10.91 -11.20
C SER A 46 4.05 -9.47 -11.63
N GLY A 47 3.36 -8.54 -11.00
CA GLY A 47 3.55 -7.11 -11.21
C GLY A 47 2.31 -6.32 -10.82
N PHE A 48 2.46 -5.02 -10.67
CA PHE A 48 1.37 -4.12 -10.35
C PHE A 48 0.30 -4.09 -11.45
N TYR A 49 -0.89 -3.61 -11.09
CA TYR A 49 -1.93 -3.39 -12.08
C TYR A 49 -1.47 -2.35 -13.12
N GLY A 50 -1.68 -2.64 -14.39
CA GLY A 50 -1.19 -1.78 -15.49
C GLY A 50 0.29 -1.98 -15.86
N SER A 51 1.05 -2.84 -15.17
CA SER A 51 2.45 -3.14 -15.53
C SER A 51 2.63 -3.90 -16.85
N GLY A 52 1.54 -4.36 -17.46
CA GLY A 52 1.57 -5.12 -18.70
C GLY A 52 1.65 -6.64 -18.54
N LYS A 53 1.42 -7.20 -17.35
CA LYS A 53 1.43 -8.66 -17.08
C LYS A 53 0.61 -9.46 -18.10
N SER A 54 -0.66 -9.08 -18.26
CA SER A 54 -1.58 -9.74 -19.18
C SER A 54 -1.09 -9.66 -20.63
N SER A 55 -0.56 -8.50 -21.04
CA SER A 55 0.05 -8.33 -22.35
C SER A 55 1.31 -9.17 -22.51
N PHE A 56 2.18 -9.21 -21.49
CA PHE A 56 3.39 -10.02 -21.49
C PHE A 56 3.06 -11.51 -21.64
N ALA A 57 2.17 -12.04 -20.81
CA ALA A 57 1.78 -13.45 -20.82
C ALA A 57 1.06 -13.84 -22.12
N LYS A 58 0.08 -13.02 -22.56
CA LYS A 58 -0.69 -13.27 -23.79
C LYS A 58 0.18 -13.20 -25.04
N LEU A 59 1.05 -12.20 -25.16
CA LEU A 59 1.98 -12.09 -26.30
C LEU A 59 2.95 -13.26 -26.34
N LEU A 60 3.52 -13.66 -25.20
CA LEU A 60 4.39 -14.83 -25.12
C LEU A 60 3.64 -16.10 -25.53
N GLY A 61 2.45 -16.34 -24.97
CA GLY A 61 1.64 -17.51 -25.29
C GLY A 61 1.25 -17.57 -26.77
N LEU A 62 0.76 -16.46 -27.33
CA LEU A 62 0.35 -16.41 -28.75
C LEU A 62 1.56 -16.53 -29.69
N ALA A 63 2.72 -16.02 -29.34
CA ALA A 63 3.97 -16.20 -30.08
C ALA A 63 4.40 -17.67 -30.07
N LEU A 64 4.32 -18.36 -28.91
CA LEU A 64 4.58 -19.80 -28.78
C LEU A 64 3.56 -20.65 -29.54
N ASP A 65 2.31 -20.20 -29.68
CA ASP A 65 1.28 -20.88 -30.50
C ASP A 65 1.50 -20.71 -32.02
N GLY A 66 2.51 -19.93 -32.41
CA GLY A 66 2.81 -19.69 -33.84
C GLY A 66 1.77 -18.82 -34.53
N ARG A 67 1.05 -17.94 -33.81
CA ARG A 67 0.06 -17.04 -34.39
C ARG A 67 0.66 -16.15 -35.47
N LYS A 68 -0.10 -15.97 -36.53
CA LYS A 68 0.23 -15.03 -37.61
C LYS A 68 -0.58 -13.75 -37.49
N LEU A 69 0.05 -12.65 -37.84
CA LEU A 69 -0.58 -11.34 -37.97
C LEU A 69 -1.40 -11.26 -39.28
N PRO A 70 -2.29 -10.27 -39.44
CA PRO A 70 -3.08 -10.10 -40.66
C PRO A 70 -2.24 -9.95 -41.94
N ASP A 71 -0.99 -9.46 -41.82
CA ASP A 71 -0.02 -9.35 -42.94
C ASP A 71 0.73 -10.67 -43.20
N GLY A 72 0.38 -11.76 -42.53
CA GLY A 72 0.98 -13.08 -42.70
C GLY A 72 2.29 -13.31 -41.92
N LYS A 73 2.87 -12.28 -41.29
CA LYS A 73 4.08 -12.42 -40.49
C LYS A 73 3.82 -13.19 -39.20
N SER A 74 4.83 -13.89 -38.71
CA SER A 74 4.79 -14.51 -37.38
C SER A 74 4.70 -13.45 -36.31
N LEU A 75 3.82 -13.67 -35.31
CA LEU A 75 3.76 -12.81 -34.13
C LEU A 75 5.09 -12.83 -33.36
N ALA A 76 5.79 -13.97 -33.33
CA ALA A 76 7.11 -14.07 -32.68
C ALA A 76 8.13 -13.15 -33.37
N ASP A 77 8.21 -13.17 -34.70
CA ASP A 77 9.12 -12.30 -35.45
C ASP A 77 8.78 -10.81 -35.24
N ALA A 78 7.48 -10.49 -35.26
CA ALA A 78 7.03 -9.13 -34.98
C ALA A 78 7.36 -8.67 -33.56
N LEU A 79 7.23 -9.57 -32.59
CA LEU A 79 7.58 -9.29 -31.17
C LEU A 79 9.08 -9.04 -31.03
N LEU A 80 9.92 -9.88 -31.63
CA LEU A 80 11.37 -9.72 -31.62
C LEU A 80 11.82 -8.45 -32.34
N ALA A 81 11.20 -8.12 -33.49
CA ALA A 81 11.47 -6.87 -34.21
C ALA A 81 11.10 -5.60 -33.44
N GLN A 82 10.22 -5.69 -32.45
CA GLN A 82 9.88 -4.59 -31.53
C GLN A 82 10.79 -4.53 -30.32
N ASP A 83 11.83 -5.35 -30.24
CA ASP A 83 12.82 -5.27 -29.19
C ASP A 83 13.83 -4.15 -29.52
N HIS A 84 13.71 -3.03 -28.83
CA HIS A 84 14.58 -1.86 -28.92
C HIS A 84 15.47 -1.74 -27.69
N SER A 85 15.72 -2.85 -26.99
CA SER A 85 16.61 -2.92 -25.85
C SER A 85 18.08 -2.77 -26.29
N TYR A 86 18.94 -2.44 -25.33
CA TYR A 86 20.38 -2.29 -25.59
C TYR A 86 21.03 -3.60 -26.10
N ASP A 87 20.54 -4.76 -25.65
CA ASP A 87 21.03 -6.09 -26.06
C ASP A 87 19.91 -6.95 -26.69
N ALA A 88 19.26 -6.42 -27.74
CA ALA A 88 18.15 -7.09 -28.39
C ALA A 88 18.50 -8.49 -28.94
N ALA A 89 19.77 -8.71 -29.31
CA ALA A 89 20.26 -10.00 -29.80
C ALA A 89 20.06 -11.13 -28.79
N LYS A 90 20.17 -10.83 -27.49
CA LYS A 90 20.03 -11.81 -26.41
C LYS A 90 18.63 -12.41 -26.33
N LEU A 91 17.59 -11.60 -26.56
CA LEU A 91 16.21 -12.08 -26.60
C LEU A 91 15.98 -12.99 -27.81
N GLY A 92 16.48 -12.60 -29.00
CA GLY A 92 16.43 -13.43 -30.19
C GLY A 92 17.09 -14.79 -30.01
N LEU A 93 18.27 -14.82 -29.37
CA LEU A 93 18.98 -16.06 -29.04
C LEU A 93 18.19 -16.93 -28.04
N ALA A 94 17.64 -16.33 -26.97
CA ALA A 94 16.84 -17.05 -26.00
C ALA A 94 15.60 -17.68 -26.61
N TRP A 95 14.93 -16.95 -27.52
CA TRP A 95 13.80 -17.46 -28.29
C TRP A 95 14.19 -18.66 -29.19
N GLN A 96 15.21 -18.49 -30.02
CA GLN A 96 15.71 -19.54 -30.91
C GLN A 96 16.13 -20.78 -30.14
N ASN A 97 16.84 -20.64 -29.03
CA ASN A 97 17.26 -21.75 -28.19
C ASN A 97 16.07 -22.50 -27.59
N LEU A 98 15.01 -21.80 -27.20
CA LEU A 98 13.79 -22.45 -26.69
C LEU A 98 13.09 -23.25 -27.80
N VAL A 99 12.81 -22.63 -28.93
CA VAL A 99 11.97 -23.27 -30.00
C VAL A 99 12.70 -24.35 -30.76
N ARG A 100 14.05 -24.32 -30.83
CA ARG A 100 14.86 -25.30 -31.53
C ARG A 100 14.62 -26.77 -31.08
N GLY A 101 14.34 -26.97 -29.81
CA GLY A 101 14.19 -28.32 -29.23
C GLY A 101 12.76 -28.77 -29.00
N ILE A 102 11.78 -27.89 -29.30
CA ILE A 102 10.37 -28.17 -29.06
C ILE A 102 9.51 -27.68 -30.22
N GLN A 103 8.34 -28.27 -30.35
CA GLN A 103 7.27 -27.77 -31.24
C GLN A 103 6.20 -27.12 -30.33
N PRO A 104 6.30 -25.82 -30.03
CA PRO A 104 5.41 -25.21 -29.06
C PRO A 104 3.99 -25.07 -29.62
N MET A 105 3.02 -25.15 -28.73
CA MET A 105 1.64 -24.73 -28.93
C MET A 105 1.15 -24.10 -27.64
N ALA A 106 0.15 -23.22 -27.70
CA ALA A 106 -0.37 -22.62 -26.49
C ALA A 106 -1.89 -22.55 -26.47
N VAL A 107 -2.42 -22.56 -25.24
CA VAL A 107 -3.80 -22.22 -24.91
C VAL A 107 -3.73 -21.01 -23.98
N VAL A 108 -4.38 -19.91 -24.36
CA VAL A 108 -4.29 -18.62 -23.66
C VAL A 108 -5.69 -18.18 -23.29
N PHE A 109 -5.95 -18.03 -21.98
CA PHE A 109 -7.26 -17.60 -21.49
C PHE A 109 -7.15 -16.78 -20.21
N ASP A 110 -8.19 -16.01 -19.96
CA ASP A 110 -8.44 -15.30 -18.73
C ASP A 110 -9.40 -16.15 -17.89
N VAL A 111 -8.96 -16.56 -16.69
CA VAL A 111 -9.76 -17.47 -15.86
C VAL A 111 -11.02 -16.82 -15.33
N GLY A 112 -10.97 -15.53 -14.98
CA GLY A 112 -12.14 -14.81 -14.47
C GLY A 112 -13.28 -14.69 -15.48
N SER A 113 -12.94 -14.58 -16.78
CA SER A 113 -13.93 -14.49 -17.85
C SER A 113 -14.38 -15.85 -18.39
N LYS A 114 -13.59 -16.90 -18.21
CA LYS A 114 -13.82 -18.23 -18.80
C LYS A 114 -14.34 -19.27 -17.82
N ALA A 115 -14.00 -19.17 -16.55
CA ALA A 115 -14.51 -20.09 -15.55
C ALA A 115 -16.03 -19.91 -15.36
N ARG A 116 -16.74 -21.02 -15.26
CA ARG A 116 -18.14 -21.08 -14.79
C ARG A 116 -18.13 -21.08 -13.26
N ASP A 117 -19.30 -20.93 -12.64
CA ASP A 117 -19.44 -21.02 -11.20
C ASP A 117 -18.76 -22.30 -10.69
N ASP A 118 -17.97 -22.22 -9.64
CA ASP A 118 -17.21 -23.33 -9.01
C ASP A 118 -16.26 -24.14 -9.92
N GLU A 119 -15.99 -23.71 -11.14
CA GLU A 119 -15.09 -24.43 -12.04
C GLU A 119 -13.62 -24.14 -11.72
N HIS A 120 -12.80 -25.17 -11.51
CA HIS A 120 -11.38 -25.03 -11.25
C HIS A 120 -10.55 -24.75 -12.52
N ILE A 121 -9.39 -24.10 -12.37
CA ILE A 121 -8.49 -23.74 -13.48
C ILE A 121 -8.15 -24.93 -14.38
N HIS A 122 -7.94 -26.12 -13.81
CA HIS A 122 -7.63 -27.32 -14.58
C HIS A 122 -8.78 -27.78 -15.48
N ALA A 123 -10.03 -27.62 -15.06
CA ALA A 123 -11.20 -27.93 -15.87
C ALA A 123 -11.38 -26.93 -17.02
N VAL A 124 -11.16 -25.64 -16.75
CA VAL A 124 -11.11 -24.60 -17.79
C VAL A 124 -10.02 -24.92 -18.80
N ALA A 125 -8.83 -25.33 -18.35
CA ALA A 125 -7.72 -25.68 -19.24
C ALA A 125 -8.06 -26.85 -20.16
N VAL A 126 -8.74 -27.89 -19.66
CA VAL A 126 -9.23 -29.01 -20.49
C VAL A 126 -10.18 -28.49 -21.56
N ARG A 127 -11.17 -27.68 -21.20
CA ARG A 127 -12.16 -27.15 -22.13
C ARG A 127 -11.52 -26.25 -23.20
N GLU A 128 -10.64 -25.35 -22.82
CA GLU A 128 -9.95 -24.48 -23.76
C GLU A 128 -9.00 -25.31 -24.68
N MET A 129 -8.43 -26.40 -24.17
CA MET A 129 -7.65 -27.35 -24.99
C MET A 129 -8.53 -28.11 -25.97
N GLN A 130 -9.72 -28.57 -25.56
CA GLN A 130 -10.73 -29.17 -26.46
C GLN A 130 -11.07 -28.21 -27.61
N HIS A 131 -11.38 -26.95 -27.29
CA HIS A 131 -11.65 -25.92 -28.31
C HIS A 131 -10.46 -25.73 -29.26
N ARG A 132 -9.24 -25.65 -28.71
CA ARG A 132 -8.01 -25.44 -29.50
C ARG A 132 -7.73 -26.59 -30.47
N LEU A 133 -8.04 -27.81 -30.05
CA LEU A 133 -7.84 -29.01 -30.88
C LEU A 133 -9.02 -29.34 -31.78
N GLY A 134 -10.11 -28.59 -31.72
CA GLY A 134 -11.25 -28.74 -32.59
C GLY A 134 -12.21 -29.88 -32.20
N TYR A 135 -12.33 -30.18 -30.91
CA TYR A 135 -13.47 -30.94 -30.37
C TYR A 135 -14.73 -30.06 -30.33
N SER A 136 -15.89 -30.61 -29.96
CA SER A 136 -17.11 -29.82 -29.79
C SER A 136 -16.90 -28.67 -28.80
N THR A 137 -17.45 -27.49 -29.13
CA THR A 137 -17.38 -26.29 -28.27
C THR A 137 -18.67 -26.04 -27.52
N THR A 138 -19.77 -26.67 -27.94
CA THR A 138 -21.12 -26.50 -27.34
C THR A 138 -21.39 -27.51 -26.24
N SER A 139 -20.88 -28.73 -26.34
CA SER A 139 -21.07 -29.76 -25.33
C SER A 139 -19.73 -30.36 -24.89
N ASN A 140 -19.37 -30.16 -23.61
CA ASN A 140 -18.20 -30.79 -23.02
C ASN A 140 -18.30 -32.32 -23.03
N LEU A 141 -19.53 -32.85 -22.87
CA LEU A 141 -19.78 -34.28 -22.86
C LEU A 141 -19.51 -34.90 -24.22
N VAL A 142 -19.96 -34.25 -25.31
CA VAL A 142 -19.65 -34.65 -26.66
C VAL A 142 -18.14 -34.62 -26.91
N ALA A 143 -17.45 -33.56 -26.49
CA ALA A 143 -16.00 -33.46 -26.67
C ALA A 143 -15.24 -34.57 -25.93
N GLU A 144 -15.68 -34.99 -24.75
CA GLU A 144 -15.11 -36.13 -24.04
C GLU A 144 -15.31 -37.46 -24.76
N TYR A 145 -16.49 -37.64 -25.34
CA TYR A 145 -16.78 -38.85 -26.12
C TYR A 145 -16.08 -38.87 -27.48
N GLU A 146 -15.87 -37.72 -28.12
CA GLU A 146 -14.99 -37.65 -29.30
C GLU A 146 -13.58 -38.14 -28.94
N LEU A 147 -12.99 -37.70 -27.82
CA LEU A 147 -11.71 -38.20 -27.37
C LEU A 147 -11.74 -39.71 -27.06
N LYS A 148 -12.80 -40.19 -26.43
CA LYS A 148 -12.98 -41.62 -26.17
C LYS A 148 -13.03 -42.43 -27.47
N LEU A 149 -13.77 -41.99 -28.47
CA LEU A 149 -13.82 -42.61 -29.77
C LEU A 149 -12.46 -42.64 -30.50
N GLU A 150 -11.65 -41.59 -30.32
CA GLU A 150 -10.28 -41.55 -30.83
C GLU A 150 -9.40 -42.60 -30.14
N LEU A 151 -9.48 -42.69 -28.80
CA LEU A 151 -8.72 -43.67 -28.01
C LEU A 151 -9.10 -45.13 -28.35
N GLU A 152 -10.36 -45.37 -28.66
CA GLU A 152 -10.90 -46.67 -29.06
C GLU A 152 -10.68 -46.98 -30.54
N GLY A 153 -10.14 -46.02 -31.33
CA GLY A 153 -9.96 -46.18 -32.78
C GLY A 153 -11.26 -46.14 -33.59
N LEU A 154 -12.35 -45.68 -32.98
CA LEU A 154 -13.69 -45.66 -33.58
C LEU A 154 -14.06 -44.31 -34.24
N HIS A 155 -13.23 -43.28 -34.05
CA HIS A 155 -13.53 -41.94 -34.51
C HIS A 155 -13.77 -41.82 -36.03
N SER A 156 -13.00 -42.53 -36.88
CA SER A 156 -13.21 -42.53 -38.33
C SER A 156 -14.56 -43.14 -38.69
N ALA A 157 -14.89 -44.29 -38.09
CA ALA A 157 -16.18 -44.96 -38.31
C ALA A 157 -17.36 -44.07 -37.83
N PHE A 158 -17.18 -43.33 -36.73
CA PHE A 158 -18.15 -42.36 -36.26
C PHE A 158 -18.39 -41.25 -37.28
N MET A 159 -17.33 -40.67 -37.85
CA MET A 159 -17.44 -39.61 -38.87
C MET A 159 -18.21 -40.06 -40.10
N ASP A 160 -17.99 -41.31 -40.54
CA ASP A 160 -18.72 -41.92 -41.67
C ASP A 160 -20.20 -42.09 -41.33
N LYS A 161 -20.51 -42.55 -40.10
CA LYS A 161 -21.90 -42.70 -39.64
C LYS A 161 -22.62 -41.37 -39.51
N VAL A 162 -21.95 -40.32 -38.97
CA VAL A 162 -22.52 -38.96 -38.92
C VAL A 162 -22.89 -38.49 -40.32
N SER A 163 -21.99 -38.64 -41.29
CA SER A 163 -22.23 -38.22 -42.67
C SER A 163 -23.37 -39.00 -43.30
N ALA A 164 -23.49 -40.33 -43.04
CA ALA A 164 -24.56 -41.18 -43.53
C ALA A 164 -25.92 -40.85 -42.92
N VAL A 165 -25.99 -40.57 -41.63
CA VAL A 165 -27.23 -40.30 -40.88
C VAL A 165 -27.75 -38.89 -41.17
N HIS A 166 -26.84 -37.89 -41.15
CA HIS A 166 -27.23 -36.47 -41.19
C HIS A 166 -26.98 -35.76 -42.51
N GLY A 167 -26.31 -36.40 -43.46
CA GLY A 167 -25.97 -35.81 -44.76
C GLY A 167 -24.98 -34.64 -44.68
N LYS A 168 -24.36 -34.44 -43.54
CA LYS A 168 -23.39 -33.34 -43.27
C LYS A 168 -22.20 -33.89 -42.51
N PRO A 169 -20.99 -33.35 -42.73
CA PRO A 169 -19.83 -33.75 -41.95
C PRO A 169 -19.95 -33.26 -40.50
N TRP A 170 -19.38 -34.01 -39.53
CA TRP A 170 -19.41 -33.71 -38.11
C TRP A 170 -18.87 -32.31 -37.79
N SER A 171 -17.87 -31.83 -38.50
CA SER A 171 -17.30 -30.49 -38.36
C SER A 171 -18.33 -29.35 -38.49
N GLN A 172 -19.46 -29.58 -39.19
CA GLN A 172 -20.54 -28.59 -39.32
C GLN A 172 -21.63 -28.76 -38.27
N LEU A 173 -21.71 -29.90 -37.58
CA LEU A 173 -22.77 -30.26 -36.63
C LEU A 173 -22.34 -30.14 -35.19
N LYS A 174 -21.09 -30.42 -34.89
CA LYS A 174 -20.53 -30.52 -33.53
C LYS A 174 -20.65 -29.27 -32.66
N ASP A 175 -20.77 -28.09 -33.29
CA ASP A 175 -20.87 -26.79 -32.58
C ASP A 175 -22.29 -26.19 -32.67
N SER A 176 -23.28 -26.97 -33.10
CA SER A 176 -24.68 -26.58 -33.12
C SER A 176 -25.33 -26.80 -31.75
N GLN A 177 -26.48 -26.15 -31.50
CA GLN A 177 -27.28 -26.37 -30.30
C GLN A 177 -27.81 -27.81 -30.18
N LEU A 178 -27.92 -28.54 -31.30
CA LEU A 178 -28.35 -29.94 -31.34
C LEU A 178 -27.16 -30.90 -31.44
N ALA A 179 -25.96 -30.50 -31.05
CA ALA A 179 -24.75 -31.33 -31.16
C ALA A 179 -24.89 -32.67 -30.44
N GLU A 180 -25.54 -32.69 -29.27
CA GLU A 180 -25.78 -33.91 -28.50
C GLU A 180 -26.76 -34.85 -29.19
N ASP A 181 -27.82 -34.35 -29.83
CA ASP A 181 -28.80 -35.14 -30.58
C ASP A 181 -28.17 -35.76 -31.83
N TYR A 182 -27.41 -34.95 -32.57
CA TYR A 182 -26.65 -35.47 -33.75
C TYR A 182 -25.63 -36.51 -33.35
N PHE A 183 -24.93 -36.28 -32.24
CA PHE A 183 -23.97 -37.25 -31.72
C PHE A 183 -24.66 -38.55 -31.29
N SER A 184 -25.79 -38.46 -30.59
CA SER A 184 -26.55 -39.61 -30.10
C SER A 184 -27.07 -40.49 -31.24
N ALA A 185 -27.65 -39.89 -32.28
CA ALA A 185 -28.12 -40.61 -33.45
C ALA A 185 -26.97 -41.33 -34.22
N ALA A 186 -25.82 -40.67 -34.32
CA ALA A 186 -24.65 -41.29 -34.91
C ALA A 186 -24.06 -42.45 -34.06
N MET A 187 -24.10 -42.32 -32.72
CA MET A 187 -23.68 -43.39 -31.81
C MET A 187 -24.60 -44.62 -31.91
N HIS A 188 -25.94 -44.43 -32.03
CA HIS A 188 -26.85 -45.50 -32.32
C HIS A 188 -26.49 -46.23 -33.63
N ALA A 189 -26.18 -45.49 -34.69
CA ALA A 189 -25.80 -46.08 -35.99
C ALA A 189 -24.41 -46.77 -35.96
N LEU A 190 -23.52 -46.35 -35.01
CA LEU A 190 -22.18 -46.93 -34.84
C LEU A 190 -22.20 -48.20 -33.99
N GLN A 191 -22.93 -48.17 -32.86
CA GLN A 191 -22.99 -49.22 -31.85
C GLN A 191 -24.45 -49.50 -31.47
N PRO A 192 -25.27 -50.12 -32.35
CA PRO A 192 -26.71 -50.35 -32.13
C PRO A 192 -26.99 -51.31 -30.97
N ASP A 193 -26.09 -52.23 -30.67
CA ASP A 193 -26.22 -53.14 -29.53
C ASP A 193 -26.08 -52.41 -28.17
N LEU A 194 -25.32 -51.33 -28.13
CA LEU A 194 -25.12 -50.54 -26.94
C LEU A 194 -26.13 -49.39 -26.84
N PHE A 195 -26.44 -48.75 -27.94
CA PHE A 195 -27.38 -47.63 -28.04
C PHE A 195 -28.55 -48.05 -28.90
N ARG A 196 -29.63 -48.54 -28.27
CA ARG A 196 -30.75 -49.23 -28.94
C ARG A 196 -31.63 -48.35 -29.84
N ASP A 197 -31.65 -47.07 -29.58
CA ASP A 197 -32.39 -46.05 -30.35
C ASP A 197 -31.56 -44.76 -30.47
N PRO A 198 -31.95 -43.82 -31.37
CA PRO A 198 -31.19 -42.59 -31.62
C PRO A 198 -31.01 -41.68 -30.44
N MET A 199 -31.83 -41.79 -29.39
CA MET A 199 -31.73 -40.95 -28.19
C MET A 199 -31.04 -41.65 -27.03
N SER A 200 -30.78 -42.96 -27.13
CA SER A 200 -30.21 -43.76 -26.03
C SER A 200 -28.96 -43.18 -25.40
N TRP A 201 -28.08 -42.55 -26.17
CA TRP A 201 -26.85 -41.93 -25.65
C TRP A 201 -27.18 -40.68 -24.83
N VAL A 202 -28.06 -39.79 -25.32
CA VAL A 202 -28.52 -38.61 -24.58
C VAL A 202 -29.28 -39.04 -23.34
N ASP A 203 -30.24 -39.99 -23.47
CA ASP A 203 -31.08 -40.44 -22.34
C ASP A 203 -30.26 -41.13 -21.27
N SER A 204 -29.22 -41.88 -21.63
CA SER A 204 -28.31 -42.50 -20.67
C SER A 204 -27.50 -41.44 -19.84
N ARG A 205 -27.47 -40.20 -20.32
CA ARG A 205 -26.78 -39.06 -19.72
C ARG A 205 -27.75 -38.06 -19.09
N SER A 206 -29.04 -38.08 -19.48
CA SER A 206 -30.05 -37.21 -18.86
C SER A 206 -30.23 -37.59 -17.41
N GLY A 207 -29.85 -36.65 -16.51
CA GLY A 207 -29.84 -36.86 -15.06
C GLY A 207 -28.51 -37.35 -14.48
N SER A 208 -27.52 -37.78 -15.28
CA SER A 208 -26.14 -37.89 -14.79
C SER A 208 -25.58 -36.47 -14.71
N ARG A 209 -25.49 -35.93 -13.50
CA ARG A 209 -24.67 -34.75 -13.23
C ARG A 209 -23.20 -35.09 -13.43
N PHE A 210 -22.81 -35.33 -14.69
CA PHE A 210 -21.41 -35.47 -15.10
C PHE A 210 -20.69 -34.12 -15.16
N GLU A 211 -21.23 -33.11 -14.52
CA GLU A 211 -20.50 -31.94 -14.04
C GLU A 211 -19.73 -32.26 -12.76
N GLY A 212 -19.30 -33.52 -12.61
CA GLY A 212 -18.39 -33.90 -11.53
C GLY A 212 -17.12 -33.08 -11.64
N LYS A 213 -16.73 -32.38 -10.57
CA LYS A 213 -15.45 -31.67 -10.46
C LYS A 213 -14.36 -32.69 -10.80
N ARG A 214 -13.77 -32.61 -11.98
CA ARG A 214 -12.62 -33.44 -12.35
C ARG A 214 -11.50 -33.17 -11.37
N SER A 215 -10.82 -34.20 -10.94
CA SER A 215 -9.56 -34.05 -10.23
C SER A 215 -8.50 -33.43 -11.15
N ALA A 216 -7.51 -32.80 -10.58
CA ALA A 216 -6.39 -32.22 -11.34
C ALA A 216 -5.64 -33.29 -12.16
N ASP A 217 -5.53 -34.51 -11.61
CA ASP A 217 -4.88 -35.64 -12.29
C ASP A 217 -5.67 -36.11 -13.52
N GLU A 218 -6.99 -36.26 -13.41
CA GLU A 218 -7.87 -36.61 -14.54
C GLU A 218 -7.85 -35.52 -15.64
N ALA A 219 -7.75 -34.25 -15.23
CA ALA A 219 -7.63 -33.14 -16.18
C ALA A 219 -6.32 -33.23 -16.97
N VAL A 220 -5.19 -33.45 -16.28
CA VAL A 220 -3.88 -33.59 -16.94
C VAL A 220 -3.85 -34.85 -17.83
N GLN A 221 -4.46 -35.95 -17.38
CA GLN A 221 -4.60 -37.16 -18.18
C GLN A 221 -5.40 -36.91 -19.46
N ALA A 222 -6.51 -36.20 -19.38
CA ALA A 222 -7.31 -35.85 -20.57
C ALA A 222 -6.50 -34.96 -21.54
N ILE A 223 -5.76 -33.98 -21.05
CA ILE A 223 -4.86 -33.13 -21.86
C ILE A 223 -3.79 -34.01 -22.56
N GLU A 224 -3.15 -34.92 -21.81
CA GLU A 224 -2.14 -35.84 -22.33
C GLU A 224 -2.71 -36.71 -23.46
N GLN A 225 -3.89 -37.25 -23.27
CA GLN A 225 -4.58 -38.06 -24.27
C GLN A 225 -4.92 -37.26 -25.53
N MET A 226 -5.49 -36.05 -25.35
CA MET A 226 -5.78 -35.15 -26.49
C MET A 226 -4.51 -34.77 -27.25
N MET A 227 -3.41 -34.49 -26.56
CA MET A 227 -2.13 -34.17 -27.19
C MET A 227 -1.59 -35.38 -27.97
N THR A 228 -1.68 -36.57 -27.41
CA THR A 228 -1.22 -37.79 -28.07
C THR A 228 -1.99 -38.08 -29.35
N GLN A 229 -3.29 -37.85 -29.37
CA GLN A 229 -4.15 -38.09 -30.52
C GLN A 229 -4.01 -37.02 -31.63
N ARG A 230 -4.09 -35.73 -31.25
CA ARG A 230 -4.21 -34.66 -32.25
C ARG A 230 -2.95 -33.82 -32.47
N CYS A 231 -1.98 -33.86 -31.57
CA CYS A 231 -0.75 -33.06 -31.66
C CYS A 231 0.47 -33.77 -31.06
N PRO A 232 0.80 -34.99 -31.52
CA PRO A 232 1.90 -35.76 -30.98
C PRO A 232 3.23 -35.00 -31.11
N GLY A 233 4.07 -35.08 -30.07
CA GLY A 233 5.41 -34.47 -30.08
C GLY A 233 5.45 -32.98 -29.74
N ARG A 234 4.31 -32.30 -29.61
CA ARG A 234 4.27 -30.88 -29.26
C ARG A 234 4.48 -30.64 -27.76
N THR A 235 4.93 -29.44 -27.42
CA THR A 235 5.01 -28.93 -26.03
C THR A 235 3.92 -27.88 -25.84
N LEU A 236 3.04 -28.11 -24.87
CA LEU A 236 1.90 -27.23 -24.57
C LEU A 236 2.26 -26.19 -23.52
N PHE A 237 1.88 -24.95 -23.78
CA PHE A 237 1.93 -23.84 -22.82
C PHE A 237 0.50 -23.40 -22.48
N ILE A 238 0.08 -23.65 -21.24
CA ILE A 238 -1.21 -23.18 -20.71
C ILE A 238 -0.96 -21.81 -20.07
N VAL A 239 -1.44 -20.76 -20.70
CA VAL A 239 -1.26 -19.38 -20.21
C VAL A 239 -2.57 -18.90 -19.60
N VAL A 240 -2.55 -18.68 -18.29
CA VAL A 240 -3.72 -18.30 -17.51
C VAL A 240 -3.52 -16.90 -16.92
N ASP A 241 -4.39 -16.00 -17.31
CA ASP A 241 -4.40 -14.63 -16.80
C ASP A 241 -5.29 -14.50 -15.56
N GLU A 242 -4.96 -13.55 -14.68
CA GLU A 242 -5.70 -13.18 -13.44
C GLU A 242 -5.83 -14.29 -12.39
N VAL A 243 -4.90 -15.24 -12.36
CA VAL A 243 -4.93 -16.37 -11.42
C VAL A 243 -4.97 -15.92 -9.96
N SER A 244 -4.21 -14.89 -9.56
CA SER A 244 -4.18 -14.44 -8.18
C SER A 244 -5.53 -13.90 -7.69
N GLN A 245 -6.32 -13.25 -8.55
CA GLN A 245 -7.67 -12.79 -8.21
C GLN A 245 -8.64 -13.95 -8.11
N TYR A 246 -8.51 -14.91 -9.02
CA TYR A 246 -9.40 -16.07 -9.07
C TYR A 246 -9.26 -16.99 -7.86
N VAL A 247 -8.03 -17.12 -7.29
CA VAL A 247 -7.77 -17.94 -6.08
C VAL A 247 -7.80 -17.12 -4.80
N HIS A 248 -8.02 -15.78 -4.88
CA HIS A 248 -8.05 -14.91 -3.71
C HIS A 248 -9.23 -15.29 -2.81
N ASP A 249 -8.97 -15.47 -1.51
CA ASP A 249 -9.94 -15.82 -0.48
C ASP A 249 -10.68 -17.17 -0.67
N ASP A 250 -10.27 -17.99 -1.67
CA ASP A 250 -10.84 -19.31 -1.93
C ASP A 250 -9.77 -20.40 -1.77
N ASN A 251 -9.80 -21.07 -0.62
CA ASN A 251 -8.84 -22.14 -0.32
C ASN A 251 -9.03 -23.38 -1.22
N ASP A 252 -10.24 -23.68 -1.68
CA ASP A 252 -10.51 -24.81 -2.56
C ASP A 252 -9.88 -24.59 -3.93
N ARG A 253 -10.08 -23.40 -4.52
CA ARG A 253 -9.43 -22.99 -5.76
C ARG A 253 -7.91 -22.96 -5.66
N LEU A 254 -7.39 -22.52 -4.49
CA LEU A 254 -5.94 -22.51 -4.24
C LEU A 254 -5.37 -23.93 -4.21
N LEU A 255 -6.01 -24.85 -3.48
CA LEU A 255 -5.60 -26.25 -3.40
C LEU A 255 -5.74 -26.95 -4.74
N ALA A 256 -6.79 -26.65 -5.51
CA ALA A 256 -6.98 -27.18 -6.86
C ALA A 256 -5.84 -26.74 -7.81
N LEU A 257 -5.38 -25.48 -7.72
CA LEU A 257 -4.23 -25.00 -8.48
C LEU A 257 -2.93 -25.69 -8.06
N GLN A 258 -2.70 -25.89 -6.76
CA GLN A 258 -1.53 -26.64 -6.28
C GLN A 258 -1.52 -28.08 -6.82
N SER A 259 -2.66 -28.76 -6.74
CA SER A 259 -2.83 -30.11 -7.25
C SER A 259 -2.63 -30.19 -8.76
N PHE A 260 -3.06 -29.17 -9.49
CA PHE A 260 -2.87 -29.09 -10.94
C PHE A 260 -1.39 -28.98 -11.31
N VAL A 261 -0.64 -28.07 -10.67
CA VAL A 261 0.82 -27.94 -10.89
C VAL A 261 1.54 -29.26 -10.54
N GLU A 262 1.14 -29.92 -9.46
CA GLU A 262 1.73 -31.20 -9.07
C GLU A 262 1.42 -32.32 -10.09
N ALA A 263 0.19 -32.40 -10.60
CA ALA A 263 -0.18 -33.37 -11.62
C ALA A 263 0.60 -33.14 -12.94
N LEU A 264 0.80 -31.86 -13.34
CA LEU A 264 1.64 -31.52 -14.51
C LEU A 264 3.09 -32.01 -14.33
N LYS A 265 3.65 -31.86 -13.12
CA LYS A 265 4.98 -32.32 -12.77
C LYS A 265 5.13 -33.82 -12.89
N GLN A 266 4.16 -34.58 -12.37
CA GLN A 266 4.24 -36.05 -12.30
C GLN A 266 4.02 -36.71 -13.66
N ARG A 267 3.04 -36.25 -14.46
CA ARG A 267 2.64 -36.95 -15.69
C ARG A 267 3.42 -36.53 -16.92
N MET A 268 3.53 -35.25 -17.19
CA MET A 268 3.94 -34.77 -18.50
C MET A 268 5.38 -34.25 -18.60
N LYS A 269 6.18 -34.38 -17.57
CA LYS A 269 7.66 -34.17 -17.48
C LYS A 269 8.25 -33.20 -18.52
N GLY A 270 7.81 -31.94 -18.49
CA GLY A 270 8.29 -30.87 -19.35
C GLY A 270 7.60 -30.73 -20.70
N LYS A 271 6.56 -31.51 -21.01
CA LYS A 271 5.74 -31.34 -22.23
C LYS A 271 4.53 -30.43 -22.04
N ILE A 272 4.12 -30.15 -20.80
CA ILE A 272 3.08 -29.17 -20.48
C ILE A 272 3.62 -28.17 -19.48
N TRP A 273 3.41 -26.88 -19.76
CA TRP A 273 3.85 -25.76 -18.95
C TRP A 273 2.66 -24.90 -18.57
N LEU A 274 2.63 -24.43 -17.31
CA LEU A 274 1.67 -23.47 -16.82
C LEU A 274 2.36 -22.10 -16.67
N LEU A 275 1.83 -21.07 -17.33
CA LEU A 275 2.23 -19.68 -17.15
C LEU A 275 1.06 -18.94 -16.51
N ALA A 276 1.19 -18.62 -15.22
CA ALA A 276 0.15 -17.98 -14.44
C ALA A 276 0.50 -16.50 -14.16
N THR A 277 -0.47 -15.60 -14.25
CA THR A 277 -0.26 -14.21 -13.85
C THR A 277 -0.84 -13.92 -12.48
N GLY A 278 -0.16 -13.01 -11.72
CA GLY A 278 -0.60 -12.57 -10.41
C GLY A 278 -0.20 -11.13 -10.10
N GLN A 279 -0.88 -10.52 -9.14
CA GLN A 279 -0.58 -9.15 -8.75
C GLN A 279 0.57 -9.08 -7.73
N GLN A 280 0.73 -10.10 -6.88
CA GLN A 280 1.72 -10.13 -5.81
C GLN A 280 2.94 -10.97 -6.18
N LYS A 281 4.11 -10.56 -5.69
CA LYS A 281 5.30 -11.42 -5.64
C LYS A 281 5.06 -12.56 -4.66
N LEU A 282 5.52 -13.75 -4.99
CA LEU A 282 5.45 -14.91 -4.08
C LEU A 282 6.46 -14.86 -2.93
N GLU A 283 7.32 -13.85 -2.88
CA GLU A 283 8.39 -13.69 -1.87
C GLU A 283 8.07 -12.66 -0.79
N GLU A 284 7.16 -11.73 -1.06
CA GLU A 284 6.81 -10.63 -0.14
C GLU A 284 5.59 -11.01 0.69
N GLY A 285 5.84 -11.39 1.94
CA GLY A 285 4.82 -11.55 2.98
C GLY A 285 4.81 -10.32 3.89
N THR A 286 3.87 -9.42 3.71
CA THR A 286 3.60 -8.36 4.70
C THR A 286 2.76 -8.97 5.83
N GLY A 287 3.38 -9.39 6.92
CA GLY A 287 2.80 -9.59 8.27
C GLY A 287 1.55 -10.50 8.46
N VAL A 288 0.68 -10.62 7.47
CA VAL A 288 -0.44 -11.56 7.45
C VAL A 288 -0.14 -12.61 6.38
N ALA A 289 -0.15 -13.88 6.76
CA ALA A 289 0.13 -14.99 5.85
C ALA A 289 -0.90 -15.02 4.71
N SER A 290 -0.59 -14.35 3.59
CA SER A 290 -1.44 -14.39 2.40
C SER A 290 -1.53 -15.84 1.91
N PRO A 291 -2.73 -16.40 1.68
CA PRO A 291 -2.90 -17.77 1.19
C PRO A 291 -2.08 -18.06 -0.07
N ILE A 292 -1.87 -17.07 -0.93
CA ILE A 292 -1.11 -17.19 -2.18
C ILE A 292 0.38 -17.54 -1.96
N LEU A 293 0.95 -17.24 -0.78
CA LEU A 293 2.32 -17.63 -0.44
C LEU A 293 2.51 -19.14 -0.37
N LYS A 294 1.44 -19.90 -0.15
CA LYS A 294 1.45 -21.37 -0.21
C LYS A 294 1.79 -21.90 -1.60
N LEU A 295 1.68 -21.07 -2.63
CA LEU A 295 2.10 -21.40 -4.00
C LEU A 295 3.61 -21.27 -4.23
N LYS A 296 4.35 -20.66 -3.30
CA LYS A 296 5.78 -20.34 -3.47
C LYS A 296 6.61 -21.53 -3.92
N ASP A 297 6.37 -22.69 -3.32
CA ASP A 297 7.16 -23.89 -3.61
C ASP A 297 6.78 -24.57 -4.94
N ARG A 298 5.66 -24.17 -5.54
CA ARG A 298 5.17 -24.68 -6.84
C ARG A 298 5.70 -23.91 -8.04
N PHE A 299 6.19 -22.69 -7.82
CA PHE A 299 6.75 -21.82 -8.85
C PHE A 299 8.20 -21.49 -8.48
N PRO A 300 9.21 -22.12 -9.09
CA PRO A 300 10.60 -21.95 -8.72
C PRO A 300 11.12 -20.51 -9.01
N PRO A 301 12.06 -19.99 -8.23
CA PRO A 301 12.57 -18.61 -8.39
C PRO A 301 13.09 -18.28 -9.79
N ALA A 302 13.68 -19.27 -10.48
CA ALA A 302 14.19 -19.10 -11.85
C ALA A 302 13.08 -18.85 -12.88
N LEU A 303 11.84 -19.29 -12.59
CA LEU A 303 10.65 -19.16 -13.44
C LEU A 303 9.66 -18.11 -12.92
N ARG A 304 10.09 -17.26 -11.98
CA ARG A 304 9.32 -16.10 -11.54
C ARG A 304 9.80 -14.85 -12.24
N VAL A 305 8.84 -14.10 -12.76
CA VAL A 305 9.04 -12.83 -13.45
C VAL A 305 8.27 -11.76 -12.68
N HIS A 306 8.89 -10.61 -12.49
CA HIS A 306 8.23 -9.47 -11.88
C HIS A 306 8.35 -8.23 -12.77
N LEU A 307 7.20 -7.63 -13.10
CA LEU A 307 7.14 -6.37 -13.82
C LEU A 307 7.01 -5.23 -12.81
N GLY A 308 8.15 -4.62 -12.47
CA GLY A 308 8.25 -3.57 -11.47
C GLY A 308 7.85 -2.18 -11.97
N ILE A 309 8.06 -1.17 -11.12
CA ILE A 309 7.71 0.24 -11.39
C ILE A 309 8.47 0.78 -12.61
N ALA A 310 9.74 0.44 -12.77
CA ALA A 310 10.54 0.85 -13.94
C ALA A 310 9.90 0.43 -15.26
N ASN A 311 9.34 -0.79 -15.32
CA ASN A 311 8.64 -1.27 -16.51
C ASN A 311 7.36 -0.46 -16.81
N ILE A 312 6.65 -0.01 -15.76
CA ILE A 312 5.47 0.83 -15.94
C ILE A 312 5.86 2.18 -16.52
N ARG A 313 6.94 2.78 -16.02
CA ARG A 313 7.46 4.05 -16.54
C ARG A 313 7.78 3.94 -18.03
N ASP A 314 8.46 2.89 -18.44
CA ASP A 314 8.78 2.64 -19.84
C ASP A 314 7.54 2.50 -20.72
N VAL A 315 6.52 1.81 -20.23
CA VAL A 315 5.24 1.68 -20.93
C VAL A 315 4.52 3.02 -21.05
N VAL A 316 4.48 3.82 -19.96
CA VAL A 316 3.89 5.16 -19.95
C VAL A 316 4.61 6.06 -20.93
N HIS A 317 5.96 6.12 -20.87
CA HIS A 317 6.77 6.90 -21.80
C HIS A 317 6.47 6.56 -23.26
N LYS A 318 6.58 5.28 -23.63
CA LYS A 318 6.49 4.87 -25.04
C LYS A 318 5.07 4.92 -25.61
N ARG A 319 4.03 4.72 -24.78
CA ARG A 319 2.64 4.70 -25.25
C ARG A 319 1.91 6.02 -25.16
N LEU A 320 2.17 6.82 -24.12
CA LEU A 320 1.44 8.06 -23.86
C LEU A 320 2.31 9.31 -23.98
N LEU A 321 3.55 9.24 -23.51
CA LEU A 321 4.40 10.41 -23.31
C LEU A 321 5.55 10.49 -24.34
N ARG A 322 5.47 9.75 -25.45
CA ARG A 322 6.50 9.76 -26.49
C ARG A 322 6.65 11.17 -27.08
N LYS A 323 7.85 11.73 -27.01
CA LYS A 323 8.19 13.05 -27.53
C LYS A 323 8.49 13.02 -29.03
N LYS A 324 8.28 14.14 -29.67
CA LYS A 324 8.82 14.36 -31.01
C LYS A 324 10.31 14.58 -30.89
N LYS A 325 11.12 13.81 -31.63
CA LYS A 325 12.60 13.86 -31.55
C LYS A 325 13.18 15.27 -31.66
N LEU A 326 12.55 16.14 -32.49
CA LEU A 326 12.97 17.52 -32.68
C LEU A 326 12.81 18.43 -31.44
N LEU A 327 11.98 18.03 -30.46
CA LEU A 327 11.68 18.82 -29.27
C LEU A 327 12.29 18.21 -27.99
N GLU A 328 13.02 17.11 -28.12
CA GLU A 328 13.71 16.50 -26.95
C GLU A 328 14.85 17.40 -26.45
N SER A 329 15.55 18.13 -27.37
CA SER A 329 16.57 19.12 -27.00
C SER A 329 16.03 20.23 -26.11
N ASP A 330 14.84 20.75 -26.43
CA ASP A 330 14.22 21.85 -25.68
C ASP A 330 13.88 21.41 -24.24
N LEU A 331 13.43 20.15 -24.06
CA LEU A 331 13.18 19.58 -22.73
C LEU A 331 14.46 19.36 -21.94
N LYS A 332 15.58 19.03 -22.60
CA LYS A 332 16.88 18.89 -21.95
C LYS A 332 17.40 20.24 -21.48
N GLU A 333 17.30 21.26 -22.31
CA GLU A 333 17.67 22.65 -21.95
C GLU A 333 16.84 23.11 -20.73
N LEU A 334 15.53 22.84 -20.75
CA LEU A 334 14.61 23.14 -19.66
C LEU A 334 15.00 22.41 -18.37
N PHE A 335 15.38 21.14 -18.47
CA PHE A 335 15.90 20.35 -17.33
C PHE A 335 17.15 20.99 -16.73
N HIS A 336 18.13 21.35 -17.57
CA HIS A 336 19.37 21.95 -17.11
C HIS A 336 19.17 23.32 -16.46
N ALA A 337 18.25 24.12 -17.00
CA ALA A 337 17.90 25.42 -16.43
C ALA A 337 17.29 25.33 -15.01
N HIS A 338 16.55 24.25 -14.72
CA HIS A 338 15.80 24.08 -13.48
C HIS A 338 16.27 22.88 -12.62
N ARG A 339 17.45 22.29 -12.88
CA ARG A 339 17.93 21.07 -12.23
C ARG A 339 17.93 21.16 -10.71
N SER A 340 18.39 22.27 -10.14
CA SER A 340 18.45 22.47 -8.69
C SER A 340 17.07 22.53 -8.04
N GLU A 341 16.10 23.12 -8.72
CA GLU A 341 14.72 23.20 -8.26
C GLU A 341 14.05 21.84 -8.34
N LEU A 342 14.23 21.11 -9.44
CA LEU A 342 13.65 19.77 -9.64
C LEU A 342 14.09 18.79 -8.55
N SER A 343 15.33 18.86 -8.05
CA SER A 343 15.77 18.01 -6.94
C SER A 343 15.08 18.33 -5.61
N LEU A 344 14.66 19.60 -5.40
CA LEU A 344 13.86 19.99 -4.22
C LEU A 344 12.42 19.45 -4.28
N TYR A 345 11.86 19.34 -5.48
CA TYR A 345 10.48 18.91 -5.69
C TYR A 345 10.34 17.42 -6.04
N ALA A 346 11.43 16.65 -6.03
CA ALA A 346 11.39 15.21 -6.24
C ALA A 346 10.56 14.51 -5.14
N TYR A 347 9.62 13.69 -5.55
CA TYR A 347 8.91 12.82 -4.63
C TYR A 347 9.90 11.84 -4.01
N ARG A 348 9.98 11.71 -2.70
CA ARG A 348 10.97 10.95 -1.92
C ARG A 348 12.40 11.51 -1.94
N GLY A 349 12.66 12.66 -2.55
CA GLY A 349 14.00 13.27 -2.57
C GLY A 349 15.00 12.57 -3.49
N ASP A 350 14.52 11.74 -4.44
CA ASP A 350 15.36 11.04 -5.41
C ASP A 350 16.03 12.02 -6.40
N GLU A 351 17.26 11.74 -6.79
CA GLU A 351 17.93 12.53 -7.83
C GLU A 351 17.24 12.27 -9.19
N ILE A 352 16.79 13.35 -9.83
CA ILE A 352 16.15 13.29 -11.15
C ILE A 352 17.22 13.37 -12.24
N SER A 353 17.34 12.34 -13.08
CA SER A 353 18.21 12.39 -14.24
C SER A 353 17.54 13.13 -15.42
N GLU A 354 18.35 13.68 -16.35
CA GLU A 354 17.87 14.28 -17.59
C GLU A 354 16.98 13.32 -18.37
N THR A 355 17.42 12.08 -18.52
CA THR A 355 16.68 11.04 -19.25
C THR A 355 15.34 10.78 -18.58
N ASP A 356 15.30 10.63 -17.24
CA ASP A 356 14.08 10.38 -16.49
C ASP A 356 13.08 11.52 -16.65
N PHE A 357 13.56 12.76 -16.57
CA PHE A 357 12.71 13.93 -16.78
C PHE A 357 12.12 13.96 -18.18
N VAL A 358 12.94 13.84 -19.23
CA VAL A 358 12.49 13.87 -20.63
C VAL A 358 11.49 12.76 -20.92
N GLU A 359 11.73 11.54 -20.41
CA GLU A 359 10.86 10.39 -20.66
C GLU A 359 9.44 10.60 -20.11
N VAL A 360 9.30 11.14 -18.89
CA VAL A 360 8.01 11.21 -18.22
C VAL A 360 7.34 12.59 -18.21
N TYR A 361 8.06 13.64 -18.66
CA TYR A 361 7.45 14.97 -18.79
C TYR A 361 6.10 14.89 -19.53
N PRO A 362 5.01 15.58 -19.12
CA PRO A 362 4.93 16.66 -18.12
C PRO A 362 4.74 16.19 -16.67
N MET A 363 5.11 14.98 -16.31
CA MET A 363 5.14 14.50 -14.93
C MET A 363 6.57 14.52 -14.40
N LEU A 364 6.72 14.54 -13.08
CA LEU A 364 8.01 14.25 -12.46
C LEU A 364 8.19 12.73 -12.30
N PRO A 365 9.42 12.19 -12.39
CA PRO A 365 9.68 10.75 -12.35
C PRO A 365 9.07 10.03 -11.16
N GLY A 366 9.16 10.59 -9.96
CA GLY A 366 8.60 10.01 -8.75
C GLY A 366 7.06 9.98 -8.70
N HIS A 367 6.38 10.80 -9.51
CA HIS A 367 4.91 10.85 -9.53
C HIS A 367 4.27 9.57 -10.08
N ILE A 368 4.98 8.80 -10.92
CA ILE A 368 4.48 7.49 -11.38
C ILE A 368 4.37 6.51 -10.20
N GLY A 369 5.39 6.47 -9.33
CA GLY A 369 5.34 5.66 -8.11
C GLY A 369 4.21 6.11 -7.19
N LEU A 370 4.08 7.42 -6.96
CA LEU A 370 2.99 8.00 -6.16
C LEU A 370 1.61 7.60 -6.69
N LEU A 371 1.39 7.65 -8.01
CA LEU A 371 0.13 7.25 -8.63
C LEU A 371 -0.19 5.76 -8.43
N LEU A 372 0.82 4.91 -8.47
CA LEU A 372 0.65 3.49 -8.19
C LEU A 372 0.30 3.25 -6.72
N ASP A 373 0.95 3.95 -5.81
CA ASP A 373 0.66 3.88 -4.38
C ASP A 373 -0.78 4.37 -4.10
N ILE A 374 -1.21 5.49 -4.70
CA ILE A 374 -2.58 6.01 -4.61
C ILE A 374 -3.61 4.99 -5.13
N THR A 375 -3.38 4.43 -6.32
CA THR A 375 -4.32 3.45 -6.90
C THR A 375 -4.39 2.17 -6.08
N THR A 376 -3.31 1.77 -5.44
CA THR A 376 -3.26 0.65 -4.51
C THR A 376 -4.00 0.96 -3.21
N GLY A 377 -3.80 2.16 -2.64
CA GLY A 377 -4.49 2.64 -1.45
C GLY A 377 -6.01 2.75 -1.64
N LEU A 378 -6.47 3.21 -2.82
CA LEU A 378 -7.89 3.22 -3.17
C LEU A 378 -8.50 1.82 -3.15
N ARG A 379 -7.78 0.81 -3.65
CA ARG A 379 -8.26 -0.58 -3.66
C ARG A 379 -8.36 -1.19 -2.27
N SER A 380 -7.40 -0.91 -1.40
CA SER A 380 -7.37 -1.47 -0.04
C SER A 380 -8.45 -0.88 0.87
N ARG A 381 -8.89 0.36 0.62
CA ARG A 381 -9.83 1.08 1.47
C ARG A 381 -11.28 1.03 1.00
N SER A 382 -11.55 0.77 -0.28
CA SER A 382 -12.90 0.80 -0.84
C SER A 382 -13.55 -0.59 -0.81
N THR A 383 -14.58 -0.74 0.04
CA THR A 383 -15.43 -1.94 0.08
C THR A 383 -16.28 -2.12 -1.18
N ARG A 384 -16.57 -1.03 -1.93
CA ARG A 384 -17.30 -1.06 -3.20
C ARG A 384 -16.47 -1.64 -4.35
N THR A 385 -15.15 -1.57 -4.28
CA THR A 385 -14.26 -1.98 -5.38
C THR A 385 -13.86 -3.45 -5.31
N GLN A 386 -14.17 -4.19 -4.26
CA GLN A 386 -13.92 -5.64 -4.20
C GLN A 386 -14.75 -6.44 -5.20
N GLY A 387 -15.91 -5.91 -5.65
CA GLY A 387 -16.76 -6.55 -6.67
C GLY A 387 -16.68 -5.94 -8.08
N ASP A 388 -16.09 -4.75 -8.24
CA ASP A 388 -16.10 -4.00 -9.49
C ASP A 388 -14.68 -3.78 -10.02
N SER A 389 -14.17 -4.75 -10.79
CA SER A 389 -12.85 -4.70 -11.43
C SER A 389 -12.70 -3.51 -12.41
N HIS A 390 -13.81 -2.85 -12.75
CA HIS A 390 -13.85 -1.68 -13.63
C HIS A 390 -13.74 -0.35 -12.87
N ALA A 391 -13.94 -0.31 -11.56
CA ALA A 391 -13.98 0.93 -10.78
C ALA A 391 -12.61 1.62 -10.63
N ILE A 392 -11.51 0.84 -10.68
CA ILE A 392 -10.16 1.42 -10.60
C ILE A 392 -9.48 1.29 -11.95
N ARG A 393 -9.45 2.40 -12.66
CA ARG A 393 -8.79 2.54 -13.96
C ARG A 393 -7.30 2.26 -13.86
N GLY A 394 -6.74 1.55 -14.81
CA GLY A 394 -5.29 1.36 -14.88
C GLY A 394 -4.56 2.69 -15.09
N LEU A 395 -3.29 2.78 -14.66
CA LEU A 395 -2.49 3.99 -14.77
C LEU A 395 -2.49 4.60 -16.18
N LEU A 396 -2.40 3.78 -17.21
CA LEU A 396 -2.45 4.24 -18.61
C LEU A 396 -3.79 4.87 -18.98
N GLN A 397 -4.90 4.31 -18.47
CA GLN A 397 -6.23 4.86 -18.69
C GLN A 397 -6.40 6.16 -17.92
N LEU A 398 -5.98 6.21 -16.65
CA LEU A 398 -5.99 7.41 -15.83
C LEU A 398 -5.24 8.57 -16.50
N LEU A 399 -4.02 8.32 -16.98
CA LEU A 399 -3.26 9.33 -17.69
C LEU A 399 -3.91 9.70 -19.02
N GLY A 400 -4.48 8.73 -19.75
CA GLY A 400 -5.22 9.01 -20.99
C GLY A 400 -6.46 9.88 -20.76
N ASP A 401 -7.17 9.66 -19.66
CA ASP A 401 -8.33 10.46 -19.26
C ASP A 401 -7.90 11.89 -18.85
N LEU A 402 -6.80 12.02 -18.08
CA LEU A 402 -6.21 13.33 -17.77
C LEU A 402 -5.89 14.13 -19.04
N PHE A 403 -5.25 13.50 -20.03
CA PHE A 403 -4.93 14.17 -21.30
C PHE A 403 -6.17 14.58 -22.08
N ARG A 404 -7.25 13.79 -22.08
CA ARG A 404 -8.50 14.07 -22.79
C ARG A 404 -9.38 15.07 -22.06
N GLU A 405 -9.68 14.83 -20.79
CA GLU A 405 -10.65 15.60 -20.02
C GLU A 405 -10.09 16.96 -19.62
N ARG A 406 -8.80 17.04 -19.29
CA ARG A 406 -8.14 18.28 -18.83
C ARG A 406 -7.42 19.01 -19.94
N LYS A 407 -7.52 18.55 -21.19
CA LYS A 407 -6.89 19.20 -22.37
C LYS A 407 -5.41 19.53 -22.14
N LEU A 408 -4.67 18.63 -21.48
CA LEU A 408 -3.26 18.86 -21.12
C LEU A 408 -2.39 19.18 -22.34
N ALA A 409 -2.78 18.72 -23.52
CA ALA A 409 -2.09 19.03 -24.77
C ALA A 409 -2.10 20.52 -25.14
N THR A 410 -2.96 21.34 -24.51
CA THR A 410 -3.03 22.77 -24.73
C THR A 410 -2.21 23.58 -23.72
N TYR A 411 -1.57 22.92 -22.75
CA TYR A 411 -0.76 23.58 -21.74
C TYR A 411 0.59 23.99 -22.33
N GLU A 412 1.11 25.11 -21.84
CA GLU A 412 2.43 25.60 -22.21
C GLU A 412 3.53 24.66 -21.71
N VAL A 413 4.66 24.63 -22.42
CA VAL A 413 5.86 23.90 -22.02
C VAL A 413 6.42 24.51 -20.72
N GLY A 414 6.83 23.66 -19.78
CA GLY A 414 7.21 24.06 -18.42
C GLY A 414 6.13 23.76 -17.37
N ARG A 415 4.87 23.55 -17.79
CA ARG A 415 3.81 23.14 -16.88
C ARG A 415 3.85 21.64 -16.58
N LEU A 416 3.59 21.28 -15.32
CA LEU A 416 3.62 19.92 -14.81
C LEU A 416 2.23 19.41 -14.44
N ILE A 417 2.05 18.10 -14.48
CA ILE A 417 0.87 17.43 -13.94
C ILE A 417 1.04 17.30 -12.43
N THR A 418 0.06 17.79 -11.69
CA THR A 418 0.03 17.82 -10.23
C THR A 418 -1.04 16.89 -9.66
N ILE A 419 -0.93 16.57 -8.38
CA ILE A 419 -1.79 15.59 -7.71
C ILE A 419 -3.26 16.03 -7.62
N ASP A 420 -3.55 17.33 -7.58
CA ASP A 420 -4.90 17.88 -7.60
C ASP A 420 -5.64 17.60 -8.92
N LEU A 421 -4.92 17.54 -10.05
CA LEU A 421 -5.50 17.11 -11.33
C LEU A 421 -5.86 15.62 -11.34
N ILE A 422 -5.11 14.82 -10.59
CA ILE A 422 -5.37 13.38 -10.42
C ILE A 422 -6.63 13.16 -9.58
N TYR A 423 -6.80 13.93 -8.51
CA TYR A 423 -8.02 13.95 -7.73
C TYR A 423 -9.25 14.16 -8.62
N ASP A 424 -9.19 15.12 -9.55
CA ASP A 424 -10.30 15.44 -10.43
C ASP A 424 -10.78 14.28 -11.33
N VAL A 425 -9.93 13.26 -11.52
CA VAL A 425 -10.29 12.03 -12.26
C VAL A 425 -10.69 10.90 -11.31
N LEU A 426 -10.09 10.84 -10.12
CA LEU A 426 -10.28 9.71 -9.19
C LEU A 426 -11.31 9.98 -8.08
N HIS A 427 -11.81 11.21 -7.93
CA HIS A 427 -12.66 11.59 -6.79
C HIS A 427 -13.90 10.70 -6.61
N SER A 428 -14.46 10.19 -7.70
CA SER A 428 -15.64 9.31 -7.65
C SER A 428 -15.36 7.93 -7.04
N ALA A 429 -14.09 7.54 -6.91
CA ALA A 429 -13.66 6.29 -6.30
C ALA A 429 -13.41 6.39 -4.78
N LEU A 430 -13.47 7.60 -4.21
CA LEU A 430 -13.35 7.82 -2.77
C LEU A 430 -14.65 7.42 -2.05
N ASP A 431 -14.56 7.16 -0.75
CA ASP A 431 -15.72 6.88 0.08
C ASP A 431 -16.68 8.08 0.13
N ALA A 432 -17.99 7.83 0.21
CA ALA A 432 -19.03 8.86 0.12
C ALA A 432 -18.91 9.94 1.22
N ASP A 433 -18.53 9.55 2.45
CA ASP A 433 -18.34 10.48 3.56
C ASP A 433 -17.15 11.40 3.34
N VAL A 434 -16.05 10.86 2.80
CA VAL A 434 -14.87 11.61 2.41
C VAL A 434 -15.21 12.60 1.29
N GLN A 435 -15.95 12.15 0.26
CA GLN A 435 -16.39 13.01 -0.84
C GLN A 435 -17.26 14.18 -0.33
N MET A 436 -18.14 13.92 0.64
CA MET A 436 -19.00 14.96 1.23
C MET A 436 -18.19 16.01 1.99
N THR A 437 -17.21 15.62 2.80
CA THR A 437 -16.32 16.54 3.50
C THR A 437 -15.48 17.38 2.52
N ILE A 438 -14.94 16.72 1.49
CA ILE A 438 -14.18 17.43 0.43
C ILE A 438 -15.07 18.45 -0.29
N SER A 439 -16.30 18.10 -0.63
CA SER A 439 -17.25 19.03 -1.29
C SER A 439 -17.48 20.27 -0.43
N ARG A 440 -17.70 20.10 0.87
CA ARG A 440 -17.85 21.23 1.82
C ARG A 440 -16.58 22.09 1.90
N ALA A 441 -15.41 21.44 1.93
CA ALA A 441 -14.14 22.18 1.93
C ALA A 441 -13.94 22.98 0.64
N LEU A 442 -14.30 22.41 -0.52
CA LEU A 442 -14.21 23.09 -1.81
C LEU A 442 -15.21 24.26 -1.91
N GLU A 443 -16.41 24.13 -1.35
CA GLU A 443 -17.38 25.23 -1.25
C GLU A 443 -16.84 26.38 -0.38
N LEU A 444 -16.21 26.09 0.74
CA LEU A 444 -15.53 27.08 1.57
C LEU A 444 -14.43 27.80 0.79
N CYS A 445 -13.59 27.04 0.09
CA CYS A 445 -12.52 27.60 -0.74
C CYS A 445 -13.05 28.50 -1.85
N ALA A 446 -14.18 28.14 -2.47
CA ALA A 446 -14.82 28.95 -3.50
C ALA A 446 -15.40 30.23 -2.91
N THR A 447 -16.03 30.17 -1.73
CA THR A 447 -16.60 31.34 -1.03
C THR A 447 -15.51 32.32 -0.59
N GLN A 448 -14.34 31.85 -0.22
CA GLN A 448 -13.19 32.66 0.18
C GLN A 448 -12.30 33.07 -1.00
N GLU A 449 -12.66 32.70 -2.23
CA GLU A 449 -11.86 32.95 -3.45
C GLU A 449 -10.41 32.49 -3.33
N HIS A 450 -10.18 31.35 -2.67
CA HIS A 450 -8.83 30.84 -2.35
C HIS A 450 -8.48 29.58 -3.18
N PRO A 451 -8.01 29.72 -4.42
CA PRO A 451 -7.78 28.60 -5.34
C PRO A 451 -6.67 27.65 -4.88
N LEU A 452 -5.62 28.16 -4.19
CA LEU A 452 -4.55 27.32 -3.65
C LEU A 452 -5.09 26.39 -2.55
N MET A 453 -5.96 26.90 -1.67
CA MET A 453 -6.56 26.10 -0.61
C MET A 453 -7.41 24.95 -1.18
N ALA A 454 -8.15 25.19 -2.27
CA ALA A 454 -8.88 24.12 -2.97
C ALA A 454 -7.94 23.03 -3.52
N ARG A 455 -6.79 23.42 -4.06
CA ARG A 455 -5.76 22.46 -4.52
C ARG A 455 -5.15 21.67 -3.36
N VAL A 456 -4.93 22.31 -2.21
CA VAL A 456 -4.44 21.66 -0.98
C VAL A 456 -5.42 20.59 -0.50
N VAL A 457 -6.72 20.88 -0.45
CA VAL A 457 -7.75 19.89 -0.09
C VAL A 457 -7.68 18.65 -0.98
N LYS A 458 -7.62 18.86 -2.32
CA LYS A 458 -7.52 17.77 -3.29
C LYS A 458 -6.23 16.95 -3.12
N ALA A 459 -5.11 17.65 -2.85
CA ALA A 459 -3.83 16.99 -2.61
C ALA A 459 -3.84 16.14 -1.34
N VAL A 460 -4.39 16.66 -0.23
CA VAL A 460 -4.54 15.90 1.02
C VAL A 460 -5.38 14.65 0.80
N ALA A 461 -6.50 14.76 0.09
CA ALA A 461 -7.38 13.62 -0.21
C ALA A 461 -6.66 12.48 -0.95
N MET A 462 -5.73 12.80 -1.85
CA MET A 462 -4.96 11.80 -2.57
C MET A 462 -3.78 11.26 -1.76
N LEU A 463 -3.08 12.13 -1.03
CA LEU A 463 -1.92 11.75 -0.22
C LEU A 463 -2.30 10.95 1.02
N GLU A 464 -3.51 11.12 1.54
CA GLU A 464 -4.03 10.30 2.63
C GLU A 464 -4.06 8.81 2.29
N LEU A 465 -4.24 8.46 1.02
CA LEU A 465 -4.26 7.08 0.55
C LEU A 465 -2.90 6.38 0.65
N VAL A 466 -1.82 7.13 0.81
CA VAL A 466 -0.44 6.63 0.86
C VAL A 466 0.25 6.85 2.21
N GLN A 467 -0.49 7.25 3.24
CA GLN A 467 0.04 7.57 4.58
C GLN A 467 0.75 6.40 5.28
N ASP A 468 0.45 5.16 4.91
CA ASP A 468 1.14 3.98 5.41
C ASP A 468 2.64 3.96 5.02
N HIS A 469 3.00 4.68 3.95
CA HIS A 469 4.36 4.75 3.42
C HIS A 469 5.03 6.11 3.65
N GLN A 470 4.24 7.20 3.71
CA GLN A 470 4.77 8.55 3.83
C GLN A 470 3.77 9.50 4.50
N LYS A 471 4.26 10.23 5.53
CA LYS A 471 3.47 11.24 6.24
C LYS A 471 3.03 12.37 5.30
N THR A 472 1.75 12.72 5.30
CA THR A 472 1.21 13.87 4.55
C THR A 472 1.60 15.17 5.25
N SER A 473 2.72 15.76 4.85
CA SER A 473 3.25 17.03 5.39
C SER A 473 3.01 18.19 4.43
N ALA A 474 3.11 19.42 4.92
CA ALA A 474 3.05 20.64 4.08
C ALA A 474 4.12 20.63 2.97
N GLU A 475 5.31 20.09 3.28
CA GLU A 475 6.40 19.94 2.33
C GLU A 475 6.04 18.94 1.21
N LEU A 476 5.47 17.77 1.55
CA LEU A 476 5.04 16.78 0.57
C LEU A 476 3.93 17.34 -0.32
N ILE A 477 2.98 18.09 0.26
CA ILE A 477 1.90 18.75 -0.48
C ILE A 477 2.50 19.77 -1.44
N ALA A 478 3.45 20.61 -1.01
CA ALA A 478 4.11 21.59 -1.87
C ALA A 478 4.84 20.93 -3.05
N ARG A 479 5.56 19.83 -2.81
CA ARG A 479 6.19 19.02 -3.87
C ARG A 479 5.18 18.47 -4.87
N SER A 480 4.05 17.99 -4.38
CA SER A 480 2.99 17.39 -5.20
C SER A 480 2.15 18.40 -5.98
N LEU A 481 2.17 19.67 -5.56
CA LEU A 481 1.46 20.80 -6.20
C LEU A 481 2.38 21.70 -7.02
N TYR A 482 3.64 21.33 -7.23
CA TYR A 482 4.59 22.07 -8.07
C TYR A 482 4.13 22.07 -9.53
N THR A 483 3.59 23.21 -9.98
CA THR A 483 2.82 23.33 -11.23
C THR A 483 3.67 23.77 -12.41
N HIS A 484 4.63 24.65 -12.19
CA HIS A 484 5.48 25.22 -13.24
C HIS A 484 6.95 25.16 -12.83
N LEU A 485 7.79 24.87 -13.80
CA LEU A 485 9.25 25.00 -13.63
C LEU A 485 9.57 26.48 -13.34
N GLY A 486 10.38 26.73 -12.33
CA GLY A 486 10.69 28.09 -11.87
C GLY A 486 9.67 28.69 -10.90
N GLN A 487 8.65 27.93 -10.46
CA GLN A 487 7.69 28.39 -9.47
C GLN A 487 8.37 28.57 -8.10
N PRO A 488 8.13 29.69 -7.39
CA PRO A 488 8.64 29.88 -6.04
C PRO A 488 8.08 28.81 -5.07
N ASN A 489 8.79 28.59 -3.96
CA ASN A 489 8.32 27.66 -2.92
C ASN A 489 7.03 28.18 -2.27
N GLN A 490 5.94 27.44 -2.41
CA GLN A 490 4.61 27.75 -1.84
C GLN A 490 4.35 27.06 -0.49
N GLN A 491 5.34 26.48 0.13
CA GLN A 491 5.16 25.76 1.41
C GLN A 491 4.57 26.67 2.51
N PRO A 492 4.98 27.94 2.68
CA PRO A 492 4.38 28.82 3.69
C PRO A 492 2.88 29.07 3.46
N GLU A 493 2.48 29.34 2.23
CA GLU A 493 1.08 29.58 1.85
C GLU A 493 0.25 28.30 2.00
N ILE A 494 0.84 27.15 1.68
CA ILE A 494 0.21 25.83 1.90
C ILE A 494 0.03 25.55 3.38
N GLN A 495 1.02 25.87 4.22
CA GLN A 495 0.89 25.72 5.67
C GLN A 495 -0.25 26.57 6.21
N GLN A 496 -0.36 27.83 5.78
CA GLN A 496 -1.46 28.70 6.18
C GLN A 496 -2.84 28.15 5.74
N ALA A 497 -2.94 27.62 4.53
CA ALA A 497 -4.15 26.97 4.03
C ALA A 497 -4.53 25.74 4.86
N LEU A 498 -3.54 24.92 5.23
CA LEU A 498 -3.73 23.75 6.10
C LEU A 498 -4.21 24.15 7.51
N ASP A 499 -3.61 25.16 8.10
CA ASP A 499 -3.99 25.68 9.42
C ASP A 499 -5.44 26.19 9.42
N THR A 500 -5.84 26.89 8.37
CA THR A 500 -7.23 27.34 8.17
C THR A 500 -8.20 26.17 8.07
N LEU A 501 -7.89 25.17 7.24
CA LEU A 501 -8.75 24.00 7.03
C LEU A 501 -8.86 23.11 8.29
N VAL A 502 -7.81 23.03 9.09
CA VAL A 502 -7.83 22.35 10.40
C VAL A 502 -8.70 23.15 11.37
N GLY A 503 -8.58 24.47 11.39
CA GLY A 503 -9.41 25.36 12.22
C GLY A 503 -10.90 25.22 11.93
N GLU A 504 -11.28 25.01 10.67
CA GLU A 504 -12.66 24.73 10.24
C GLU A 504 -13.10 23.29 10.42
N SER A 505 -12.26 22.44 11.03
CA SER A 505 -12.52 20.99 11.24
C SER A 505 -12.81 20.22 9.94
N LEU A 506 -12.26 20.65 8.83
CA LEU A 506 -12.35 19.97 7.52
C LEU A 506 -11.16 19.05 7.29
N LEU A 507 -10.01 19.37 7.88
CA LEU A 507 -8.83 18.50 7.94
C LEU A 507 -8.50 18.15 9.38
N GLY A 508 -8.02 16.93 9.59
CA GLY A 508 -7.39 16.48 10.83
C GLY A 508 -5.89 16.40 10.70
N TYR A 509 -5.16 16.48 11.81
CA TYR A 509 -3.72 16.30 11.86
C TYR A 509 -3.32 15.29 12.92
N SER A 510 -2.40 14.39 12.58
CA SER A 510 -1.74 13.52 13.55
C SER A 510 -0.23 13.54 13.36
N GLU A 511 0.51 13.39 14.46
CA GLU A 511 1.99 13.36 14.44
C GLU A 511 2.53 12.25 13.51
N LYS A 512 1.87 11.10 13.54
CA LYS A 512 2.29 9.91 12.78
C LYS A 512 2.03 10.04 11.29
N ASN A 513 0.80 10.42 10.92
CA ASN A 513 0.31 10.33 9.54
C ASN A 513 0.26 11.69 8.82
N GLY A 514 0.32 12.81 9.57
CA GLY A 514 0.16 14.16 9.02
C GLY A 514 -1.30 14.54 8.80
N TYR A 515 -1.56 15.33 7.78
CA TYR A 515 -2.88 15.85 7.43
C TYR A 515 -3.75 14.80 6.74
N LYS A 516 -5.03 14.76 7.08
CA LYS A 516 -6.05 13.87 6.47
C LYS A 516 -7.38 14.62 6.32
N ILE A 517 -8.26 14.11 5.45
CA ILE A 517 -9.64 14.59 5.36
C ILE A 517 -10.38 14.11 6.63
N GLU A 518 -11.06 15.03 7.31
CA GLU A 518 -11.79 14.67 8.51
C GLU A 518 -13.16 14.09 8.15
N SER A 519 -13.44 12.91 8.68
CA SER A 519 -14.74 12.25 8.52
C SER A 519 -15.82 12.92 9.37
N SER A 520 -17.08 12.60 9.11
CA SER A 520 -18.20 13.09 9.95
C SER A 520 -18.05 12.70 11.41
N ALA A 521 -17.58 11.48 11.70
CA ALA A 521 -17.30 11.02 13.05
C ALA A 521 -16.09 11.74 13.66
N GLY A 522 -15.06 12.00 12.87
CA GLY A 522 -13.90 12.78 13.27
C GLY A 522 -14.24 14.24 13.58
N GLN A 523 -15.09 14.87 12.75
CA GLN A 523 -15.59 16.22 13.01
C GLN A 523 -16.42 16.29 14.32
N GLU A 524 -17.29 15.31 14.56
CA GLU A 524 -18.03 15.20 15.82
C GLU A 524 -17.08 15.06 17.00
N TRP A 525 -16.08 14.17 16.89
CA TRP A 525 -15.06 13.94 17.90
C TRP A 525 -14.27 15.19 18.22
N GLN A 526 -13.81 15.91 17.19
CA GLN A 526 -13.05 17.14 17.37
C GLN A 526 -13.88 18.25 18.00
N ARG A 527 -15.14 18.44 17.57
CA ARG A 527 -16.08 19.41 18.18
C ARG A 527 -16.30 19.12 19.66
N GLU A 528 -16.51 17.87 20.01
CA GLU A 528 -16.69 17.46 21.39
C GLU A 528 -15.44 17.70 22.25
N ARG A 529 -14.28 17.38 21.70
CA ARG A 529 -12.99 17.63 22.32
C ARG A 529 -12.75 19.12 22.56
N ASP A 530 -13.04 19.97 21.59
CA ASP A 530 -12.84 21.42 21.67
C ASP A 530 -13.88 22.12 22.56
N ALA A 531 -15.09 21.56 22.66
CA ALA A 531 -16.12 22.04 23.57
C ALA A 531 -15.74 21.87 25.05
N TYR A 532 -14.79 20.98 25.35
CA TYR A 532 -14.33 20.83 26.72
C TYR A 532 -13.29 21.91 27.07
N VAL A 533 -13.67 22.79 28.00
CA VAL A 533 -12.80 23.82 28.60
C VAL A 533 -12.31 23.33 29.96
N PRO A 534 -11.03 22.98 30.11
CA PRO A 534 -10.50 22.52 31.38
C PRO A 534 -10.58 23.60 32.47
N ASP A 535 -10.89 23.18 33.70
CA ASP A 535 -10.89 24.03 34.87
C ASP A 535 -9.47 24.41 35.30
N ALA A 536 -9.30 25.59 35.87
CA ALA A 536 -8.01 26.05 36.37
C ALA A 536 -7.47 25.12 37.48
N GLU A 537 -8.33 24.57 38.33
CA GLU A 537 -7.96 23.63 39.38
C GLU A 537 -7.38 22.32 38.82
N LYS A 538 -8.00 21.74 37.76
CA LYS A 538 -7.51 20.53 37.09
C LYS A 538 -6.17 20.76 36.41
N ARG A 539 -5.93 21.95 35.82
CA ARG A 539 -4.63 22.31 35.26
C ARG A 539 -3.56 22.30 36.34
N SER A 540 -3.86 22.94 37.47
CA SER A 540 -2.99 23.04 38.64
C SER A 540 -2.65 21.65 39.21
N GLU A 541 -3.63 20.75 39.28
CA GLU A 541 -3.41 19.36 39.70
C GLU A 541 -2.42 18.62 38.80
N LYS A 542 -2.56 18.77 37.48
CA LYS A 542 -1.65 18.12 36.53
C LYS A 542 -0.23 18.68 36.62
N VAL A 543 -0.07 19.96 36.86
CA VAL A 543 1.26 20.56 37.16
C VAL A 543 1.86 19.98 38.43
N ALA A 544 1.08 19.87 39.51
CA ALA A 544 1.52 19.26 40.74
C ALA A 544 1.94 17.79 40.60
N GLU A 545 1.19 17.02 39.83
CA GLU A 545 1.56 15.62 39.48
C GLU A 545 2.92 15.55 38.78
N ILE A 546 3.15 16.40 37.77
CA ILE A 546 4.43 16.45 37.04
C ILE A 546 5.59 16.86 37.94
N LEU A 547 5.38 17.87 38.82
CA LEU A 547 6.40 18.27 39.77
C LEU A 547 6.74 17.12 40.73
N GLY A 548 5.73 16.34 41.16
CA GLY A 548 5.94 15.14 41.99
C GLY A 548 6.81 14.08 41.29
N LEU A 549 6.61 13.86 39.99
CA LEU A 549 7.44 12.96 39.18
C LEU A 549 8.88 13.48 39.05
N LEU A 550 9.05 14.78 38.70
CA LEU A 550 10.36 15.42 38.58
C LEU A 550 11.14 15.40 39.92
N LEU A 551 10.44 15.57 41.05
CA LEU A 551 11.02 15.46 42.35
C LEU A 551 11.47 14.02 42.68
N GLY A 552 10.74 13.02 42.16
CA GLY A 552 11.11 11.60 42.30
C GLY A 552 12.40 11.26 41.58
N ASP A 553 12.63 11.90 40.42
CA ASP A 553 13.82 11.71 39.59
C ASP A 553 15.05 12.50 40.10
N ALA A 554 14.87 13.46 41.01
CA ALA A 554 15.95 14.28 41.54
C ALA A 554 16.71 13.60 42.69
N GLU A 555 18.02 13.78 42.71
CA GLU A 555 18.84 13.32 43.83
C GLU A 555 18.47 14.08 45.13
N ARG A 556 18.39 13.35 46.22
CA ARG A 556 18.11 13.94 47.53
C ARG A 556 19.30 14.72 48.06
N PRO A 557 19.11 15.86 48.74
CA PRO A 557 20.19 16.57 49.41
C PRO A 557 20.93 15.65 50.38
N SER A 558 22.25 15.85 50.49
CA SER A 558 23.10 15.05 51.37
C SER A 558 23.78 15.91 52.41
N LEU A 559 23.72 15.48 53.66
CA LEU A 559 24.42 16.09 54.78
C LEU A 559 25.33 15.03 55.43
N GLN A 560 26.65 15.23 55.37
CA GLN A 560 27.64 14.28 55.91
C GLN A 560 27.44 12.82 55.49
N GLY A 561 27.05 12.61 54.20
CA GLY A 561 26.79 11.29 53.63
C GLY A 561 25.39 10.70 53.92
N MET A 562 24.57 11.40 54.70
CA MET A 562 23.18 11.00 54.94
C MET A 562 22.25 11.69 53.93
N SER A 563 21.39 10.91 53.25
CA SER A 563 20.39 11.43 52.34
C SER A 563 19.19 11.99 53.10
N ILE A 564 18.87 13.25 52.88
CA ILE A 564 17.77 13.95 53.57
C ILE A 564 16.56 14.03 52.62
N PRO A 565 15.36 13.67 53.09
CA PRO A 565 14.17 13.68 52.27
C PRO A 565 13.67 15.09 51.92
N TRP A 566 12.97 15.20 50.78
CA TRP A 566 12.25 16.38 50.41
C TRP A 566 10.85 16.42 51.04
N LEU A 567 10.48 17.58 51.61
CA LEU A 567 9.09 17.96 51.83
C LEU A 567 8.70 18.96 50.73
N ALA A 568 7.84 18.58 49.84
CA ALA A 568 7.47 19.44 48.70
C ALA A 568 6.04 19.95 48.84
N LEU A 569 5.92 21.27 48.80
CA LEU A 569 4.68 22.01 48.79
C LEU A 569 4.43 22.56 47.37
N PHE A 570 3.18 22.77 47.06
CA PHE A 570 2.76 23.42 45.84
C PHE A 570 1.67 24.42 46.14
N SER A 571 1.84 25.63 45.69
CA SER A 571 0.91 26.73 45.89
C SER A 571 0.53 27.34 44.57
N ASP A 572 -0.74 27.62 44.38
CA ASP A 572 -1.33 28.32 43.26
C ASP A 572 -2.27 29.44 43.76
N ASP A 573 -2.63 30.36 42.87
CA ASP A 573 -3.55 31.48 43.21
C ASP A 573 -5.02 31.01 43.35
N ILE A 574 -5.30 29.72 43.22
CA ILE A 574 -6.66 29.16 43.15
C ILE A 574 -7.08 28.59 44.48
N ARG A 575 -6.16 27.95 45.21
CA ARG A 575 -6.41 27.25 46.47
C ARG A 575 -5.95 28.08 47.67
N SER A 576 -6.75 28.06 48.69
CA SER A 576 -6.42 28.78 49.91
C SER A 576 -5.37 28.09 50.81
N LYS A 577 -4.92 26.91 50.48
CA LYS A 577 -3.95 26.10 51.23
C LYS A 577 -2.94 25.45 50.30
N ASP A 578 -1.69 25.38 50.79
CA ASP A 578 -0.61 24.66 50.14
C ASP A 578 -0.98 23.17 49.95
N VAL A 579 -0.71 22.62 48.80
CA VAL A 579 -0.90 21.20 48.49
C VAL A 579 0.43 20.48 48.72
N HIS A 580 0.41 19.40 49.50
CA HIS A 580 1.58 18.54 49.66
C HIS A 580 1.74 17.65 48.42
N ILE A 581 2.79 17.88 47.66
CA ILE A 581 3.18 17.00 46.54
C ILE A 581 3.89 15.75 47.06
N LYS A 582 4.78 15.95 48.06
CA LYS A 582 5.50 14.88 48.72
C LYS A 582 5.59 15.20 50.21
N ASP A 583 5.02 14.33 51.04
CA ASP A 583 4.96 14.45 52.45
C ASP A 583 5.78 13.31 53.09
N GLU A 584 7.04 13.60 53.41
CA GLU A 584 7.83 12.71 54.26
C GLU A 584 7.92 13.37 55.65
N ARG A 585 7.03 12.96 56.56
CA ARG A 585 6.96 13.46 57.94
C ARG A 585 8.08 12.89 58.78
N LYS A 586 9.30 13.36 58.50
CA LYS A 586 10.49 13.09 59.33
C LYS A 586 10.94 14.37 60.02
N HIS A 587 11.69 14.23 61.13
CA HIS A 587 12.20 15.38 61.90
C HIS A 587 13.20 16.22 61.07
N THR A 588 13.84 15.64 60.07
CA THR A 588 14.85 16.31 59.25
C THR A 588 14.43 16.21 57.77
N VAL A 589 14.04 17.35 57.19
CA VAL A 589 13.62 17.47 55.80
C VAL A 589 14.15 18.76 55.19
N VAL A 590 14.32 18.77 53.87
CA VAL A 590 14.49 20.01 53.10
C VAL A 590 13.15 20.35 52.48
N THR A 591 12.58 21.49 52.86
CA THR A 591 11.28 21.94 52.36
C THR A 591 11.48 22.78 51.10
N ILE A 592 10.78 22.39 50.04
CA ILE A 592 10.66 23.18 48.81
C ILE A 592 9.19 23.52 48.56
N ASP A 593 8.94 24.76 48.19
CA ASP A 593 7.62 25.31 47.90
C ASP A 593 7.59 25.80 46.43
N PHE A 594 6.90 25.08 45.60
CA PHE A 594 6.71 25.42 44.19
C PHE A 594 5.53 26.37 44.02
N GLN A 595 5.79 27.58 43.55
CA GLN A 595 4.81 28.65 43.41
C GLN A 595 4.40 28.82 41.93
N LEU A 596 3.14 28.48 41.61
CA LEU A 596 2.53 28.69 40.28
C LEU A 596 1.81 30.05 40.23
N THR A 597 2.36 31.07 40.84
CA THR A 597 1.76 32.39 40.87
C THR A 597 2.32 33.30 39.79
N LYS A 598 1.45 34.00 39.06
CA LYS A 598 1.86 34.86 37.96
C LYS A 598 2.32 36.24 38.44
N GLY A 599 3.56 36.61 38.13
CA GLY A 599 4.05 37.97 38.31
C GLY A 599 4.76 38.30 39.62
N ALA A 600 4.89 37.36 40.57
CA ALA A 600 5.65 37.55 41.79
C ALA A 600 7.15 37.33 41.56
N GLY A 601 7.92 38.42 41.43
CA GLY A 601 9.37 38.40 41.20
C GLY A 601 10.20 38.51 42.47
N ALA A 602 11.50 38.80 42.28
CA ALA A 602 12.46 38.95 43.38
C ALA A 602 12.07 40.04 44.41
N GLU A 603 11.46 41.13 43.94
CA GLU A 603 11.03 42.24 44.84
C GLU A 603 10.02 41.78 45.89
N GLU A 604 9.18 40.83 45.58
CA GLU A 604 8.16 40.29 46.49
C GLU A 604 8.70 39.13 47.32
N TRP A 605 9.41 38.19 46.71
CA TRP A 605 9.79 36.95 47.39
C TRP A 605 11.06 37.07 48.25
N VAL A 606 12.00 37.96 47.89
CA VAL A 606 13.18 38.20 48.76
C VAL A 606 12.78 38.61 50.19
N PRO A 607 11.94 39.64 50.38
CA PRO A 607 11.51 39.99 51.77
C PRO A 607 10.57 38.93 52.39
N LYS A 608 9.75 38.23 51.61
CA LYS A 608 8.88 37.15 52.13
C LYS A 608 9.68 36.00 52.73
N THR A 609 10.83 35.66 52.20
CA THR A 609 11.69 34.59 52.73
C THR A 609 12.44 34.97 54.03
N ALA A 610 12.33 36.21 54.52
CA ALA A 610 12.75 36.61 55.85
C ALA A 610 11.73 36.19 56.92
N SER A 611 10.46 36.04 56.59
CA SER A 611 9.38 35.72 57.49
C SER A 611 9.48 34.31 58.07
N ALA A 612 9.00 34.11 59.31
CA ALA A 612 9.01 32.82 60.00
C ALA A 612 8.30 31.70 59.19
N ALA A 613 7.34 32.05 58.34
CA ALA A 613 6.60 31.09 57.54
C ALA A 613 7.41 30.55 56.36
N HIS A 614 8.37 31.34 55.80
CA HIS A 614 9.10 30.97 54.57
C HIS A 614 10.62 30.87 54.76
N ARG A 615 11.15 31.28 55.97
CA ARG A 615 12.59 31.37 56.24
C ARG A 615 13.35 30.05 56.01
N ASP A 616 12.71 28.91 56.27
CA ASP A 616 13.34 27.60 56.19
C ASP A 616 12.83 26.80 54.99
N ARG A 617 12.20 27.46 54.00
CA ARG A 617 11.72 26.90 52.78
C ARG A 617 12.49 27.43 51.56
N ILE A 618 12.83 26.58 50.65
CA ILE A 618 13.25 26.98 49.31
C ILE A 618 11.97 27.33 48.55
N VAL A 619 11.83 28.54 48.08
CA VAL A 619 10.67 28.94 47.23
C VAL A 619 11.09 28.99 45.79
N TRP A 620 10.46 28.19 44.95
CA TRP A 620 10.72 28.16 43.49
C TRP A 620 9.51 28.70 42.75
N VAL A 621 9.63 29.88 42.22
CA VAL A 621 8.56 30.60 41.54
C VAL A 621 8.66 30.39 40.05
N VAL A 622 7.54 30.11 39.43
CA VAL A 622 7.43 29.91 37.96
C VAL A 622 7.69 31.23 37.22
N GLY A 623 8.25 31.11 35.99
CA GLY A 623 8.38 32.24 35.07
C GLY A 623 7.10 32.42 34.20
N ASP A 624 7.21 32.21 32.91
CA ASP A 624 6.07 32.28 31.99
C ASP A 624 5.20 31.02 32.07
N THR A 625 3.88 31.20 32.15
CA THR A 625 2.91 30.12 32.31
C THR A 625 2.06 29.84 31.04
N ASP A 626 2.22 30.59 29.95
CA ASP A 626 1.34 30.49 28.78
C ASP A 626 1.53 29.17 28.03
N ALA A 627 2.77 28.72 27.82
CA ALA A 627 3.09 27.43 27.25
C ALA A 627 2.60 26.26 28.14
N LEU A 628 2.78 26.40 29.45
CA LEU A 628 2.33 25.43 30.46
C LEU A 628 0.81 25.27 30.44
N ARG A 629 0.05 26.38 30.38
CA ARG A 629 -1.40 26.35 30.29
C ARG A 629 -1.87 25.66 29.04
N THR A 630 -1.26 25.97 27.90
CA THR A 630 -1.57 25.36 26.61
C THR A 630 -1.32 23.86 26.63
N ALA A 631 -0.20 23.41 27.19
CA ALA A 631 0.13 21.99 27.30
C ALA A 631 -0.82 21.23 28.24
N ALA A 632 -1.17 21.85 29.39
CA ALA A 632 -2.14 21.27 30.31
C ALA A 632 -3.54 21.14 29.71
N ASP A 633 -3.99 22.12 28.91
CA ASP A 633 -5.28 22.07 28.23
C ASP A 633 -5.32 20.92 27.20
N LYS A 634 -4.24 20.73 26.41
CA LYS A 634 -4.13 19.62 25.46
C LYS A 634 -4.24 18.27 26.18
N LEU A 635 -3.52 18.10 27.28
CA LEU A 635 -3.53 16.87 28.06
C LEU A 635 -4.92 16.57 28.66
N LEU A 636 -5.56 17.57 29.24
CA LEU A 636 -6.87 17.40 29.88
C LEU A 636 -7.99 17.14 28.89
N ARG A 637 -7.93 17.73 27.69
CA ARG A 637 -8.86 17.43 26.61
C ARG A 637 -8.72 15.98 26.12
N ALA A 638 -7.50 15.51 25.92
CA ALA A 638 -7.24 14.13 25.56
C ALA A 638 -7.69 13.14 26.64
N ALA A 639 -7.37 13.44 27.91
CA ALA A 639 -7.81 12.64 29.06
C ALA A 639 -9.34 12.52 29.12
N ARG A 640 -10.07 13.63 28.86
CA ARG A 640 -11.54 13.65 28.86
C ARG A 640 -12.15 12.75 27.80
N MET A 641 -11.59 12.77 26.58
CA MET A 641 -12.05 11.93 25.50
C MET A 641 -11.78 10.44 25.78
N ILE A 642 -10.60 10.12 26.34
CA ILE A 642 -10.26 8.76 26.74
C ILE A 642 -11.18 8.26 27.85
N GLU A 643 -11.46 9.09 28.88
CA GLU A 643 -12.42 8.77 29.95
C GLU A 643 -13.79 8.43 29.39
N ARG A 644 -14.29 9.23 28.45
CA ARG A 644 -15.65 9.08 27.89
C ARG A 644 -15.82 7.84 27.02
N TYR A 645 -14.83 7.52 26.21
CA TYR A 645 -14.92 6.47 25.19
C TYR A 645 -14.11 5.21 25.50
N GLY A 646 -13.24 5.26 26.53
CA GLY A 646 -12.31 4.19 26.83
C GLY A 646 -12.89 2.99 27.56
N ASP A 647 -14.04 3.14 28.23
CA ASP A 647 -14.64 2.07 29.08
C ASP A 647 -15.19 0.90 28.25
N ARG A 648 -15.71 1.15 27.04
CA ARG A 648 -16.30 0.12 26.17
C ARG A 648 -15.86 0.29 24.71
N PRO A 649 -14.59 0.07 24.40
CA PRO A 649 -14.08 0.28 23.04
C PRO A 649 -14.78 -0.60 21.98
N SER A 650 -15.16 -1.82 22.36
CA SER A 650 -15.83 -2.78 21.45
C SER A 650 -17.26 -2.38 21.03
N SER A 651 -17.87 -1.41 21.72
CA SER A 651 -19.21 -0.89 21.35
C SER A 651 -19.14 0.30 20.38
N LEU A 652 -17.95 0.80 20.08
CA LEU A 652 -17.73 1.91 19.17
C LEU A 652 -17.65 1.38 17.72
N SER A 653 -18.03 2.23 16.76
CA SER A 653 -17.73 1.96 15.34
C SER A 653 -16.21 1.85 15.12
N ASP A 654 -15.80 1.11 14.09
CA ASP A 654 -14.38 0.93 13.75
C ASP A 654 -13.63 2.27 13.62
N GLU A 655 -14.31 3.28 13.12
CA GLU A 655 -13.77 4.63 13.00
C GLU A 655 -13.56 5.31 14.36
N LYS A 656 -14.56 5.27 15.25
CA LYS A 656 -14.42 5.81 16.61
C LYS A 656 -13.36 5.04 17.44
N GLN A 657 -13.17 3.75 17.17
CA GLN A 657 -12.07 2.98 17.76
C GLN A 657 -10.69 3.51 17.31
N ARG A 658 -10.53 3.82 16.02
CA ARG A 658 -9.29 4.44 15.49
C ARG A 658 -9.05 5.81 16.11
N LEU A 659 -10.09 6.65 16.19
CA LEU A 659 -10.01 7.97 16.84
C LEU A 659 -9.60 7.86 18.31
N LEU A 660 -10.10 6.86 19.03
CA LEU A 660 -9.69 6.61 20.42
C LEU A 660 -8.20 6.22 20.53
N ILE A 661 -7.68 5.42 19.60
CA ILE A 661 -6.26 5.09 19.54
C ILE A 661 -5.41 6.35 19.25
N GLU A 662 -5.85 7.18 18.31
CA GLU A 662 -5.19 8.46 18.04
C GLU A 662 -5.20 9.40 19.25
N GLU A 663 -6.31 9.44 20.02
CA GLU A 663 -6.43 10.26 21.21
C GLU A 663 -5.50 9.79 22.34
N ARG A 664 -5.28 8.48 22.47
CA ARG A 664 -4.26 7.93 23.41
C ARG A 664 -2.85 8.38 23.01
N ASN A 665 -2.51 8.35 21.73
CA ASN A 665 -1.22 8.86 21.25
C ASN A 665 -1.06 10.37 21.51
N ARG A 666 -2.15 11.14 21.34
CA ARG A 666 -2.17 12.58 21.67
C ARG A 666 -1.98 12.81 23.17
N PHE A 667 -2.58 11.98 24.01
CA PHE A 667 -2.41 12.04 25.46
C PHE A 667 -0.95 11.81 25.87
N ASP A 668 -0.31 10.77 25.33
CA ASP A 668 1.09 10.46 25.64
C ASP A 668 2.04 11.57 25.18
N THR A 669 1.75 12.20 24.05
CA THR A 669 2.52 13.36 23.55
C THR A 669 2.28 14.57 24.42
N ALA A 670 1.03 14.90 24.73
CA ALA A 670 0.68 16.03 25.60
C ALA A 670 1.24 15.89 27.03
N GLN A 671 1.40 14.67 27.53
CA GLN A 671 2.04 14.42 28.82
C GLN A 671 3.52 14.77 28.79
N ARG A 672 4.23 14.45 27.72
CA ARG A 672 5.63 14.86 27.52
C ARG A 672 5.75 16.37 27.35
N ASP A 673 4.89 16.96 26.52
CA ASP A 673 4.86 18.41 26.29
C ASP A 673 4.60 19.18 27.59
N LEU A 674 3.70 18.69 28.46
CA LEU A 674 3.44 19.30 29.76
C LEU A 674 4.66 19.20 30.68
N ARG A 675 5.35 18.05 30.70
CA ARG A 675 6.57 17.89 31.50
C ARG A 675 7.66 18.88 31.06
N ASP A 676 7.84 19.04 29.75
CA ASP A 676 8.80 19.96 29.17
C ASP A 676 8.41 21.43 29.49
N ALA A 677 7.12 21.75 29.35
CA ALA A 677 6.60 23.08 29.67
C ALA A 677 6.75 23.43 31.17
N VAL A 678 6.46 22.50 32.08
CA VAL A 678 6.69 22.68 33.53
C VAL A 678 8.17 22.91 33.81
N THR A 679 9.03 22.07 33.24
CA THR A 679 10.48 22.21 33.39
C THR A 679 10.96 23.58 32.89
N ALA A 680 10.56 23.97 31.69
CA ALA A 680 10.94 25.25 31.08
C ALA A 680 10.45 26.45 31.92
N ALA A 681 9.19 26.39 32.38
CA ALA A 681 8.58 27.46 33.16
C ALA A 681 9.30 27.69 34.51
N PHE A 682 9.60 26.62 35.24
CA PHE A 682 10.34 26.75 36.52
C PHE A 682 11.82 27.08 36.29
N MET A 683 12.48 26.53 35.27
CA MET A 683 13.86 26.90 34.94
C MET A 683 14.00 28.35 34.43
N GLY A 684 12.92 28.91 33.89
CA GLY A 684 12.83 30.33 33.50
C GLY A 684 12.40 31.26 34.64
N GLY A 685 12.08 30.73 35.80
CA GLY A 685 11.64 31.48 36.99
C GLY A 685 12.76 31.83 37.95
N GLY A 686 12.43 31.94 39.25
CA GLY A 686 13.37 32.33 40.30
C GLY A 686 13.34 31.39 41.50
N LEU A 687 14.50 31.19 42.13
CA LEU A 687 14.66 30.47 43.40
C LEU A 687 15.02 31.44 44.53
N TYR A 688 14.32 31.34 45.65
CA TYR A 688 14.47 32.24 46.78
C TYR A 688 14.65 31.42 48.07
N PHE A 689 15.66 31.84 48.86
CA PHE A 689 15.93 31.25 50.16
C PHE A 689 16.65 32.26 51.05
N ARG A 690 16.09 32.55 52.24
CA ARG A 690 16.67 33.48 53.25
C ARG A 690 17.17 34.79 52.64
N GLU A 691 16.27 35.56 52.02
CA GLU A 691 16.53 36.87 51.42
C GLU A 691 17.49 36.84 50.22
N ARG A 692 17.82 35.66 49.69
CA ARG A 692 18.72 35.53 48.51
C ARG A 692 17.94 35.00 47.33
N ALA A 693 18.05 35.69 46.20
CA ALA A 693 17.55 35.25 44.93
C ALA A 693 18.65 34.46 44.17
N ARG A 694 18.25 33.39 43.45
CA ARG A 694 19.11 32.59 42.59
C ARG A 694 18.41 32.31 41.27
N VAL A 695 19.18 32.20 40.20
CA VAL A 695 18.68 31.82 38.91
C VAL A 695 18.79 30.30 38.75
N PRO A 696 17.71 29.56 38.47
CA PRO A 696 17.76 28.11 38.40
C PRO A 696 18.79 27.56 37.42
N ARG A 697 18.98 28.24 36.29
CA ARG A 697 19.94 27.86 35.22
C ARG A 697 21.41 27.96 35.66
N ASP A 698 21.71 28.79 36.62
CA ASP A 698 23.07 28.92 37.19
C ASP A 698 23.40 27.76 38.15
N LEU A 699 22.37 27.06 38.64
CA LEU A 699 22.51 25.93 39.56
C LEU A 699 22.62 24.60 38.83
N GLY A 700 22.05 24.49 37.60
CA GLY A 700 22.11 23.27 36.85
C GLY A 700 21.47 23.40 35.45
N ALA A 701 21.93 22.56 34.50
CA ALA A 701 21.43 22.55 33.14
C ALA A 701 20.02 21.96 33.02
N SER A 702 19.53 21.21 34.03
CA SER A 702 18.19 20.61 34.08
C SER A 702 17.48 20.93 35.38
N PHE A 703 16.16 20.78 35.39
CA PHE A 703 15.32 20.98 36.57
C PHE A 703 15.81 20.12 37.76
N THR A 704 16.05 18.83 37.54
CA THR A 704 16.53 17.91 38.58
C THR A 704 17.94 18.28 39.09
N ALA A 705 18.84 18.70 38.21
CA ALA A 705 20.17 19.16 38.60
C ALA A 705 20.11 20.43 39.40
N ALA A 706 19.30 21.41 39.00
CA ALA A 706 19.11 22.66 39.77
C ALA A 706 18.47 22.39 41.12
N LEU A 707 17.50 21.48 41.19
CA LEU A 707 16.84 21.07 42.43
C LEU A 707 17.84 20.41 43.40
N SER A 708 18.62 19.47 42.95
CA SER A 708 19.65 18.80 43.78
C SER A 708 20.73 19.77 44.22
N ALA A 709 21.17 20.68 43.36
CA ALA A 709 22.18 21.69 43.69
C ALA A 709 21.70 22.68 44.78
N ILE A 710 20.48 23.23 44.64
CA ILE A 710 19.95 24.14 45.66
C ILE A 710 19.74 23.42 46.98
N GLY A 711 19.24 22.16 46.97
CA GLY A 711 19.08 21.36 48.18
C GLY A 711 20.40 21.16 48.92
N ASN A 712 21.47 20.81 48.20
CA ASN A 712 22.80 20.65 48.78
C ASN A 712 23.42 21.98 49.29
N GLN A 713 23.10 23.11 48.65
CA GLN A 713 23.56 24.42 49.12
C GLN A 713 22.89 24.86 50.42
N VAL A 714 21.58 24.64 50.55
CA VAL A 714 20.82 25.16 51.70
C VAL A 714 20.86 24.24 52.91
N ILE A 715 21.16 22.95 52.75
CA ILE A 715 21.09 21.98 53.83
C ILE A 715 22.05 22.30 54.98
N GLY A 716 23.24 22.82 54.68
CA GLY A 716 24.20 23.26 55.71
C GLY A 716 23.75 24.51 56.46
N GLU A 717 22.96 25.39 55.86
CA GLU A 717 22.37 26.56 56.53
C GLU A 717 21.13 26.19 57.34
N LEU A 718 20.39 25.14 56.92
CA LEU A 718 19.23 24.65 57.69
C LEU A 718 19.63 23.88 58.93
N TYR A 719 20.73 23.12 58.83
CA TYR A 719 21.20 22.24 59.90
C TYR A 719 22.69 22.52 60.23
N PRO A 720 23.01 23.66 60.89
CA PRO A 720 24.40 24.07 61.12
C PRO A 720 25.14 23.22 62.21
N HIS A 721 24.40 22.44 63.02
CA HIS A 721 24.96 21.59 64.06
C HIS A 721 24.56 20.13 63.87
N PRO A 722 25.23 19.38 63.03
CA PRO A 722 24.84 18.00 62.67
C PRO A 722 25.01 16.96 63.78
N THR A 723 25.63 17.30 64.91
CA THR A 723 25.86 16.42 66.08
C THR A 723 24.60 16.06 66.89
N THR A 724 23.44 16.63 66.61
CA THR A 724 22.17 16.40 67.30
C THR A 724 21.12 15.57 66.57
N PHE A 725 21.48 14.87 65.50
CA PHE A 725 20.56 13.99 64.83
C PHE A 725 20.45 12.63 65.50
N SER A 726 19.35 12.36 66.19
CA SER A 726 18.93 10.99 66.50
C SER A 726 18.25 10.41 65.29
N VAL A 727 18.71 9.28 64.83
CA VAL A 727 18.16 8.47 63.67
C VAL A 727 16.74 8.01 64.01
#